data_f1466621696ce6273bee18a9b74bef48
#
_entry.id   f1466621696ce6273bee18a9b74bef48
#
_cell.length_a   1.000
_cell.length_b   1.000
_cell.length_c   1.000
_cell.angle_alpha   90.00
_cell.angle_beta   90.00
_cell.angle_gamma   90.00
#
_symmetry.space_group_name_H-M   'P 1'
#
loop_
_entity.id
_entity.type
_entity.pdbx_description
1 polymer ?
#
loop_
_entity_poly.entity_id
_entity_poly.type
_entity_poly.pdbx_seq_one_letter_code
_entity_poly.pdbx_strand_id
1 'polypeptide(L)'
;MASKTLGINQPIPAEASGNKLKQWFDRNYMYLASFFLPVVLVLIAYANFDIYPFGKEGSVLALDLNGQYIYYFEAIRDAFWGDGSFFYNWSRDLSGEFMGIIGYYLASPFTLIPILLPRTMILESIMIMQLCKLGTAGLTFSIYIRKSKNIQPLQSLMFSTAYSMMAYAVIQTIDPMWLDGIVFLPLVALGIEYFIDNGRKINYIIPLAIMFVANFYIGFMIAIFTALYYFYYLFFGTDAKLKVQDYVKKTIIFGFCTVIVLMCSAFMILPVYNALSLGKFEFSGKPDYSFSTQFSPIELLPCLFPNQYYSVNMHGKPEIYCGMITTVLLPLFYMNKEIKWNKKVGYSFLVAVLFFSMYIKPADMMWHGGQTPNWLPYRYSFLMSFVLVSMAVMTFSKLEGLKLTIGKIAGVFIGILALVMYFDAKMPSFNYVKKGNIVYVDTVMTFVFGMILAGIYLVGLFFISKNMKKAKTVNIISGVMTVVISAEACYNALDSFKKIDEEVAYSSRTSYYNEIQAGRDVTDELEKYDSSLYRAEKTFFRCVNDNLAYGLRGISHSSSVMNTKIINFIETMGYSMRSYVTRYDGNTPLADSMLGIKYVIDNNNNSSLLNPDYEPVFSYDYKNQKDEDKTLTVYRNPDALSIGYMIDNSITNLAFLGNDNPFNSQNMLLSTATGNTEFLNQDGSILINGNKEYYTRLDTEISTQQIQVSPYGDQTLYTADADAVDPIINIHFTAQTSDDIYMYLKTQNEKAVNTWISSEKGSDGQFTNHKSLGSGAYFENHNYSIVRVGSFEPGTEIEVRLTVRLNSTEPDKEEYTIIKDFQFYQFHKDLFDEDIALLKQNQWEISDYNDRYIEGTITAEDGQIMLTTIPSEPGWSIKVDGKKVEPVEILKAFIGIPLEPGTHTVTMKYTPPGFNLGVVTLILGIAIIVLIYLKSDKKIIAQLAEQQKKLEEEQQKAQKKAKEKVNKLIKSKGAVANIDIEKMDNKDDNSENPENKNDSEK
;
A
#
# COMPACT_ATOMS: atom_id res chain seq x y z
N MET A 1 -40.33 -9.24 29.38
CA MET A 1 -39.58 -10.16 30.24
C MET A 1 -38.09 -9.83 30.00
N ALA A 2 -37.49 -9.11 30.95
CA ALA A 2 -36.10 -8.71 30.88
C ALA A 2 -35.19 -9.95 30.94
N SER A 3 -34.32 -10.10 29.96
CA SER A 3 -33.23 -11.08 29.93
C SER A 3 -32.45 -10.95 31.25
N LYS A 4 -32.38 -12.02 32.02
CA LYS A 4 -31.39 -12.18 33.09
C LYS A 4 -30.04 -12.35 32.43
N THR A 5 -29.47 -11.22 32.00
CA THR A 5 -28.07 -11.15 31.60
C THR A 5 -27.21 -11.28 32.84
N LEU A 6 -26.13 -12.05 32.70
CA LEU A 6 -25.07 -12.28 33.66
C LEU A 6 -24.84 -11.08 34.57
N GLY A 7 -25.32 -11.16 35.81
CA GLY A 7 -25.13 -10.15 36.81
C GLY A 7 -23.73 -10.12 37.37
N ILE A 8 -22.82 -9.47 36.68
CA ILE A 8 -21.50 -9.10 37.20
C ILE A 8 -21.17 -7.71 36.66
N ASN A 9 -22.05 -6.76 36.79
CA ASN A 9 -21.65 -5.38 37.01
C ASN A 9 -21.64 -5.17 38.54
N GLN A 10 -20.52 -5.44 39.19
CA GLN A 10 -20.28 -4.80 40.45
C GLN A 10 -20.01 -3.33 40.14
N PRO A 11 -20.87 -2.38 40.56
CA PRO A 11 -20.44 -1.01 40.62
C PRO A 11 -19.28 -0.96 41.62
N ILE A 12 -18.15 -0.42 41.19
CA ILE A 12 -17.09 0.03 42.11
C ILE A 12 -17.76 0.94 43.14
N PRO A 13 -17.56 0.73 44.47
CA PRO A 13 -18.23 1.52 45.52
C PRO A 13 -18.01 3.00 45.26
N ALA A 14 -19.09 3.75 45.18
CA ALA A 14 -19.05 5.21 45.12
C ALA A 14 -18.79 5.74 46.53
N GLU A 15 -17.57 5.58 47.03
CA GLU A 15 -17.04 6.28 48.19
C GLU A 15 -15.53 6.13 48.21
N ALA A 16 -14.86 7.05 47.54
CA ALA A 16 -13.55 7.54 47.96
C ALA A 16 -13.35 8.89 47.26
N SER A 17 -13.11 9.92 48.00
CA SER A 17 -12.57 11.21 47.60
C SER A 17 -11.15 10.97 47.07
N GLY A 18 -11.03 10.30 45.95
CA GLY A 18 -9.80 9.90 45.29
C GLY A 18 -9.59 10.65 43.97
N ASN A 19 -8.36 10.94 43.66
CA ASN A 19 -7.86 11.59 42.46
C ASN A 19 -8.66 11.19 41.20
N LYS A 20 -9.27 12.18 40.50
CA LYS A 20 -10.06 11.98 39.26
C LYS A 20 -9.35 11.13 38.22
N LEU A 21 -8.01 11.23 38.15
CA LEU A 21 -7.16 10.44 37.27
C LEU A 21 -7.22 8.95 37.64
N LYS A 22 -7.16 8.60 38.93
CA LYS A 22 -7.26 7.20 39.38
C LYS A 22 -8.64 6.60 39.04
N GLN A 23 -9.71 7.35 39.25
CA GLN A 23 -11.07 6.90 38.90
C GLN A 23 -11.24 6.71 37.38
N TRP A 24 -10.62 7.59 36.56
CA TRP A 24 -10.61 7.45 35.13
C TRP A 24 -9.82 6.21 34.69
N PHE A 25 -8.63 5.99 35.26
CA PHE A 25 -7.81 4.83 35.00
C PHE A 25 -8.53 3.52 35.37
N ASP A 26 -9.10 3.43 36.55
CA ASP A 26 -9.85 2.25 37.03
C ASP A 26 -11.05 1.89 36.12
N ARG A 27 -11.60 2.88 35.41
CA ARG A 27 -12.69 2.66 34.44
C ARG A 27 -12.19 2.24 33.05
N ASN A 28 -11.00 2.67 32.67
CA ASN A 28 -10.51 2.59 31.29
C ASN A 28 -9.28 1.70 31.08
N TYR A 29 -8.64 1.17 32.15
CA TYR A 29 -7.38 0.42 32.01
C TYR A 29 -7.44 -0.76 31.05
N MET A 30 -8.60 -1.43 30.90
CA MET A 30 -8.75 -2.51 29.93
C MET A 30 -8.84 -2.02 28.48
N TYR A 31 -9.28 -0.82 28.23
CA TYR A 31 -9.20 -0.20 26.91
C TYR A 31 -7.75 0.14 26.57
N LEU A 32 -6.99 0.66 27.55
CA LEU A 32 -5.56 0.88 27.42
C LEU A 32 -4.80 -0.45 27.18
N ALA A 33 -5.14 -1.50 27.93
CA ALA A 33 -4.57 -2.83 27.73
C ALA A 33 -4.88 -3.37 26.32
N SER A 34 -6.10 -3.12 25.79
CA SER A 34 -6.45 -3.53 24.42
C SER A 34 -5.69 -2.76 23.34
N PHE A 35 -5.16 -1.57 23.66
CA PHE A 35 -4.24 -0.84 22.80
C PHE A 35 -2.79 -1.35 22.92
N PHE A 36 -2.28 -1.47 24.16
CA PHE A 36 -0.85 -1.75 24.36
C PHE A 36 -0.48 -3.22 24.15
N LEU A 37 -1.39 -4.17 24.36
CA LEU A 37 -1.06 -5.59 24.24
C LEU A 37 -0.63 -5.98 22.82
N PRO A 38 -1.37 -5.64 21.73
CA PRO A 38 -0.91 -5.89 20.37
C PRO A 38 0.43 -5.21 20.05
N VAL A 39 0.63 -3.98 20.53
CA VAL A 39 1.90 -3.24 20.38
C VAL A 39 3.07 -4.05 20.97
N VAL A 40 2.92 -4.55 22.22
CA VAL A 40 3.96 -5.33 22.87
C VAL A 40 4.22 -6.65 22.13
N LEU A 41 3.19 -7.33 21.65
CA LEU A 41 3.34 -8.59 20.92
C LEU A 41 4.11 -8.42 19.62
N VAL A 42 3.82 -7.36 18.85
CA VAL A 42 4.55 -7.06 17.61
C VAL A 42 5.97 -6.60 17.90
N LEU A 43 6.21 -5.81 18.96
CA LEU A 43 7.57 -5.46 19.37
C LEU A 43 8.41 -6.69 19.76
N ILE A 44 7.82 -7.68 20.45
CA ILE A 44 8.49 -8.95 20.74
C ILE A 44 8.82 -9.68 19.43
N ALA A 45 7.92 -9.68 18.46
CA ALA A 45 8.18 -10.27 17.16
C ALA A 45 9.32 -9.55 16.43
N TYR A 46 9.29 -8.22 16.32
CA TYR A 46 10.34 -7.43 15.69
C TYR A 46 11.72 -7.60 16.33
N ALA A 47 11.77 -7.80 17.64
CA ALA A 47 13.03 -8.06 18.35
C ALA A 47 13.77 -9.33 17.87
N ASN A 48 13.08 -10.25 17.18
CA ASN A 48 13.69 -11.46 16.63
C ASN A 48 14.24 -11.29 15.20
N PHE A 49 14.03 -10.12 14.55
CA PHE A 49 14.44 -9.84 13.17
C PHE A 49 15.48 -8.74 13.06
N ASP A 50 16.24 -8.49 14.10
CA ASP A 50 17.28 -7.43 14.16
C ASP A 50 16.74 -6.02 13.80
N ILE A 51 15.40 -5.82 13.89
CA ILE A 51 14.77 -4.52 13.58
C ILE A 51 15.11 -3.52 14.68
N TYR A 52 15.61 -2.35 14.29
CA TYR A 52 15.92 -1.26 15.21
C TYR A 52 14.67 -0.84 16.02
N PRO A 53 14.74 -0.59 17.35
CA PRO A 53 15.94 -0.46 18.20
C PRO A 53 16.45 -1.78 18.83
N PHE A 54 15.89 -2.91 18.52
CA PHE A 54 16.29 -4.21 19.10
C PHE A 54 17.54 -4.77 18.42
N GLY A 55 17.73 -4.46 17.14
CA GLY A 55 18.92 -4.72 16.35
C GLY A 55 19.60 -3.44 15.87
N LYS A 56 20.62 -3.57 15.00
CA LYS A 56 21.37 -2.43 14.47
C LYS A 56 20.99 -2.10 13.03
N GLU A 57 20.76 -3.12 12.20
CA GLU A 57 20.68 -2.99 10.74
C GLU A 57 19.27 -3.17 10.17
N GLY A 58 18.40 -3.91 10.82
CA GLY A 58 17.05 -4.19 10.29
C GLY A 58 16.14 -2.98 10.36
N SER A 59 15.28 -2.84 9.35
CA SER A 59 14.17 -1.88 9.32
C SER A 59 12.86 -2.58 9.04
N VAL A 60 11.74 -1.88 9.17
CA VAL A 60 10.39 -2.40 8.82
C VAL A 60 10.08 -2.31 7.31
N LEU A 61 11.03 -1.87 6.51
CA LEU A 61 10.84 -1.68 5.07
C LEU A 61 10.94 -3.01 4.32
N ALA A 62 9.86 -3.42 3.69
CA ALA A 62 9.80 -4.56 2.81
C ALA A 62 8.84 -4.27 1.66
N LEU A 63 9.01 -4.92 0.51
CA LEU A 63 8.18 -4.81 -0.68
C LEU A 63 7.89 -3.34 -1.05
N ASP A 64 6.63 -2.97 -1.25
CA ASP A 64 6.21 -1.62 -1.65
C ASP A 64 6.50 -0.56 -0.58
N LEU A 65 6.56 -0.94 0.71
CA LEU A 65 6.97 -0.01 1.77
C LEU A 65 8.44 0.43 1.57
N ASN A 66 9.30 -0.45 1.07
CA ASN A 66 10.69 -0.13 0.72
C ASN A 66 10.80 0.53 -0.66
N GLY A 67 10.03 0.09 -1.65
CA GLY A 67 10.15 0.54 -3.03
C GLY A 67 9.37 1.82 -3.36
N GLN A 68 8.33 2.13 -2.58
CA GLN A 68 7.41 3.22 -2.89
C GLN A 68 7.09 4.08 -1.66
N TYR A 69 6.48 3.52 -0.62
CA TYR A 69 5.77 4.33 0.39
C TYR A 69 6.68 5.18 1.25
N ILE A 70 7.88 4.71 1.58
CA ILE A 70 8.85 5.47 2.37
C ILE A 70 9.16 6.82 1.69
N TYR A 71 9.29 6.85 0.36
CA TYR A 71 9.58 8.04 -0.42
C TYR A 71 8.39 9.00 -0.49
N TYR A 72 7.16 8.48 -0.48
CA TYR A 72 5.96 9.29 -0.36
C TYR A 72 5.84 9.94 1.03
N PHE A 73 6.27 9.24 2.09
CA PHE A 73 6.36 9.82 3.43
C PHE A 73 7.41 10.94 3.50
N GLU A 74 8.53 10.83 2.79
CA GLU A 74 9.50 11.91 2.64
C GLU A 74 8.86 13.12 1.93
N ALA A 75 8.23 12.90 0.78
CA ALA A 75 7.62 13.98 0.00
C ALA A 75 6.47 14.70 0.73
N ILE A 76 5.58 13.99 1.44
CA ILE A 76 4.52 14.66 2.21
C ILE A 76 5.07 15.42 3.41
N ARG A 77 6.18 14.95 3.99
CA ARG A 77 6.89 15.64 5.03
C ARG A 77 7.45 16.97 4.51
N ASP A 78 8.11 16.96 3.36
CA ASP A 78 8.62 18.16 2.71
C ASP A 78 7.46 19.13 2.41
N ALA A 79 6.36 18.67 1.85
CA ALA A 79 5.16 19.49 1.62
C ALA A 79 4.58 20.11 2.90
N PHE A 80 4.62 19.40 4.03
CA PHE A 80 4.11 19.90 5.31
C PHE A 80 5.01 20.96 5.94
N TRP A 81 6.32 20.81 5.81
CA TRP A 81 7.29 21.76 6.39
C TRP A 81 7.64 22.94 5.46
N GLY A 82 7.09 22.97 4.25
CA GLY A 82 7.19 24.12 3.34
C GLY A 82 8.16 23.95 2.18
N ASP A 83 8.81 22.78 2.07
CA ASP A 83 9.76 22.45 1.01
C ASP A 83 9.09 21.72 -0.17
N GLY A 84 7.78 21.79 -0.29
CA GLY A 84 7.01 21.11 -1.33
C GLY A 84 5.53 21.49 -1.32
N SER A 85 4.72 20.81 -2.14
CA SER A 85 3.28 21.04 -2.25
C SER A 85 2.44 19.77 -2.04
N PHE A 86 1.28 19.91 -1.41
CA PHE A 86 0.27 18.86 -1.35
C PHE A 86 -0.46 18.63 -2.68
N PHE A 87 -0.32 19.52 -3.65
CA PHE A 87 -1.12 19.50 -4.88
C PHE A 87 -0.37 18.99 -6.08
N TYR A 88 0.91 19.33 -6.21
CA TYR A 88 1.73 19.03 -7.36
C TYR A 88 3.16 18.71 -6.92
N ASN A 89 3.81 17.75 -7.55
CA ASN A 89 5.17 17.35 -7.20
C ASN A 89 6.03 17.20 -8.46
N TRP A 90 7.23 17.77 -8.44
CA TRP A 90 8.17 17.78 -9.55
C TRP A 90 9.09 16.57 -9.60
N SER A 91 9.15 15.76 -8.54
CA SER A 91 10.05 14.61 -8.40
C SER A 91 9.41 13.30 -8.87
N ARG A 92 8.43 13.38 -9.79
CA ARG A 92 7.72 12.21 -10.33
C ARG A 92 7.33 12.41 -11.79
N ASP A 93 7.61 11.45 -12.69
CA ASP A 93 7.09 11.38 -14.07
C ASP A 93 7.19 12.70 -14.85
N LEU A 94 8.31 13.38 -14.85
CA LEU A 94 8.49 14.74 -15.35
C LEU A 94 7.79 15.83 -14.50
N SER A 95 6.85 15.53 -13.72
CA SER A 95 6.04 16.23 -12.71
C SER A 95 4.58 15.77 -12.80
N GLY A 96 3.81 15.98 -11.74
CA GLY A 96 2.40 15.59 -11.77
C GLY A 96 1.62 15.91 -10.50
N GLU A 97 0.31 15.68 -10.56
CA GLU A 97 -0.58 15.84 -9.42
C GLU A 97 -0.14 14.97 -8.24
N PHE A 98 -0.29 15.44 -7.00
CA PHE A 98 0.14 14.73 -5.81
C PHE A 98 -1.02 14.29 -4.90
N MET A 99 -2.22 14.84 -5.09
CA MET A 99 -3.40 14.50 -4.29
C MET A 99 -3.84 13.04 -4.45
N GLY A 100 -3.64 12.45 -5.63
CA GLY A 100 -3.93 11.03 -5.87
C GLY A 100 -3.06 10.12 -5.03
N ILE A 101 -1.75 10.42 -4.92
CA ILE A 101 -0.81 9.71 -4.05
C ILE A 101 -1.21 9.92 -2.58
N ILE A 102 -1.48 11.16 -2.17
CA ILE A 102 -1.91 11.46 -0.80
C ILE A 102 -3.17 10.67 -0.44
N GLY A 103 -4.20 10.68 -1.29
CA GLY A 103 -5.48 10.03 -1.00
C GLY A 103 -5.41 8.51 -0.95
N TYR A 104 -4.44 7.89 -1.63
CA TYR A 104 -4.26 6.44 -1.58
C TYR A 104 -3.31 6.00 -0.47
N TYR A 105 -2.18 6.70 -0.26
CA TYR A 105 -1.09 6.22 0.59
C TYR A 105 -0.96 6.98 1.92
N LEU A 106 -1.29 8.29 1.98
CA LEU A 106 -0.77 9.20 2.99
C LEU A 106 -1.80 9.95 3.82
N ALA A 107 -3.09 9.96 3.44
CA ALA A 107 -4.12 10.78 4.10
C ALA A 107 -4.61 10.22 5.45
N SER A 108 -3.98 9.16 5.96
CA SER A 108 -4.27 8.59 7.27
C SER A 108 -3.95 9.58 8.40
N PRO A 109 -4.78 9.69 9.45
CA PRO A 109 -4.44 10.49 10.63
C PRO A 109 -3.10 10.07 11.29
N PHE A 110 -2.71 8.81 11.13
CA PHE A 110 -1.46 8.28 11.67
C PHE A 110 -0.22 8.75 10.88
N THR A 111 -0.38 9.26 9.68
CA THR A 111 0.70 9.86 8.89
C THR A 111 1.30 11.10 9.57
N LEU A 112 0.58 11.71 10.50
CA LEU A 112 1.16 12.77 11.33
C LEU A 112 2.38 12.28 12.15
N ILE A 113 2.52 10.97 12.41
CA ILE A 113 3.67 10.43 13.15
C ILE A 113 4.97 10.61 12.35
N PRO A 114 5.11 10.08 11.11
CA PRO A 114 6.30 10.32 10.30
C PRO A 114 6.50 11.78 9.88
N ILE A 115 5.45 12.60 9.82
CA ILE A 115 5.57 14.04 9.54
C ILE A 115 6.19 14.80 10.71
N LEU A 116 5.76 14.53 11.94
CA LEU A 116 6.13 15.31 13.12
C LEU A 116 7.42 14.85 13.79
N LEU A 117 7.83 13.59 13.64
CA LEU A 117 9.09 13.10 14.16
C LEU A 117 10.27 13.57 13.29
N PRO A 118 11.51 13.67 13.84
CA PRO A 118 12.67 14.05 13.06
C PRO A 118 12.90 13.16 11.83
N ARG A 119 13.39 13.70 10.72
CA ARG A 119 13.68 12.94 9.49
C ARG A 119 14.68 11.81 9.74
N THR A 120 15.67 12.03 10.60
CA THR A 120 16.64 11.02 11.02
C THR A 120 16.01 9.81 11.74
N MET A 121 14.71 9.85 12.00
CA MET A 121 13.92 8.79 12.62
C MET A 121 12.72 8.37 11.73
N ILE A 122 12.79 8.58 10.42
CA ILE A 122 11.62 8.32 9.57
C ILE A 122 11.26 6.83 9.55
N LEU A 123 12.23 5.93 9.54
CA LEU A 123 11.99 4.47 9.57
C LEU A 123 11.34 4.04 10.88
N GLU A 124 11.86 4.55 12.01
CA GLU A 124 11.29 4.33 13.33
C GLU A 124 9.89 4.92 13.47
N SER A 125 9.65 6.06 12.84
CA SER A 125 8.33 6.71 12.83
C SER A 125 7.28 5.87 12.09
N ILE A 126 7.66 5.20 11.01
CA ILE A 126 6.80 4.26 10.30
C ILE A 126 6.50 3.04 11.18
N MET A 127 7.50 2.49 11.86
CA MET A 127 7.28 1.41 12.83
C MET A 127 6.29 1.84 13.92
N ILE A 128 6.48 3.03 14.51
CA ILE A 128 5.56 3.58 15.53
C ILE A 128 4.16 3.74 14.94
N MET A 129 4.03 4.20 13.70
CA MET A 129 2.75 4.32 13.00
C MET A 129 2.05 2.96 12.85
N GLN A 130 2.76 1.90 12.40
CA GLN A 130 2.23 0.54 12.32
C GLN A 130 1.74 0.04 13.68
N LEU A 131 2.55 0.20 14.73
CA LEU A 131 2.21 -0.19 16.09
C LEU A 131 0.99 0.57 16.62
N CYS A 132 0.90 1.88 16.38
CA CYS A 132 -0.25 2.69 16.76
C CYS A 132 -1.53 2.25 16.05
N LYS A 133 -1.47 1.88 14.77
CA LYS A 133 -2.63 1.36 14.03
C LYS A 133 -3.11 0.03 14.61
N LEU A 134 -2.21 -0.92 14.86
CA LEU A 134 -2.55 -2.22 15.46
C LEU A 134 -3.12 -2.06 16.89
N GLY A 135 -2.49 -1.21 17.70
CA GLY A 135 -3.02 -0.88 19.02
C GLY A 135 -4.41 -0.24 18.97
N THR A 136 -4.62 0.71 18.04
CA THR A 136 -5.92 1.37 17.86
C THR A 136 -6.98 0.39 17.34
N ALA A 137 -6.64 -0.56 16.47
CA ALA A 137 -7.55 -1.63 16.05
C ALA A 137 -8.03 -2.47 17.25
N GLY A 138 -7.12 -2.83 18.16
CA GLY A 138 -7.48 -3.51 19.42
C GLY A 138 -8.39 -2.67 20.29
N LEU A 139 -8.11 -1.39 20.44
CA LEU A 139 -8.92 -0.45 21.19
C LEU A 139 -10.33 -0.29 20.60
N THR A 140 -10.45 -0.03 19.31
CA THR A 140 -11.75 0.21 18.64
C THR A 140 -12.62 -1.04 18.64
N PHE A 141 -12.02 -2.21 18.44
CA PHE A 141 -12.73 -3.47 18.54
C PHE A 141 -13.19 -3.77 19.97
N SER A 142 -12.36 -3.49 20.99
CA SER A 142 -12.76 -3.58 22.40
C SER A 142 -13.95 -2.66 22.73
N ILE A 143 -13.95 -1.42 22.19
CA ILE A 143 -15.07 -0.49 22.31
C ILE A 143 -16.33 -1.09 21.67
N TYR A 144 -16.22 -1.60 20.45
CA TYR A 144 -17.31 -2.20 19.70
C TYR A 144 -17.97 -3.35 20.49
N ILE A 145 -17.19 -4.38 20.88
CA ILE A 145 -17.77 -5.58 21.53
C ILE A 145 -18.30 -5.30 22.93
N ARG A 146 -17.69 -4.37 23.68
CA ARG A 146 -18.21 -3.99 24.99
C ARG A 146 -19.52 -3.21 24.89
N LYS A 147 -19.66 -2.36 23.88
CA LYS A 147 -20.86 -1.53 23.67
C LYS A 147 -21.98 -2.27 22.94
N SER A 148 -21.64 -3.12 21.98
CA SER A 148 -22.59 -3.86 21.15
C SER A 148 -23.00 -5.22 21.75
N LYS A 149 -22.04 -5.98 22.30
CA LYS A 149 -22.25 -7.36 22.74
C LYS A 149 -22.23 -7.55 24.26
N ASN A 150 -22.02 -6.46 25.01
CA ASN A 150 -21.99 -6.44 26.49
C ASN A 150 -20.96 -7.42 27.08
N ILE A 151 -19.79 -7.52 26.49
CA ILE A 151 -18.67 -8.35 26.96
C ILE A 151 -17.98 -7.67 28.15
N GLN A 152 -17.54 -8.48 29.11
CA GLN A 152 -16.81 -8.01 30.30
C GLN A 152 -15.41 -7.50 29.90
N PRO A 153 -14.80 -6.58 30.68
CA PRO A 153 -13.54 -5.94 30.31
C PRO A 153 -12.39 -6.92 29.98
N LEU A 154 -12.15 -7.95 30.78
CA LEU A 154 -11.09 -8.92 30.56
C LEU A 154 -11.34 -9.80 29.32
N GLN A 155 -12.57 -10.24 29.11
CA GLN A 155 -12.93 -10.97 27.90
C GLN A 155 -12.86 -10.09 26.65
N SER A 156 -13.10 -8.77 26.79
CA SER A 156 -12.91 -7.86 25.66
C SER A 156 -11.45 -7.74 25.26
N LEU A 157 -10.49 -7.79 26.20
CA LEU A 157 -9.05 -7.84 25.91
C LEU A 157 -8.70 -9.09 25.10
N MET A 158 -9.20 -10.26 25.49
CA MET A 158 -9.00 -11.54 24.81
C MET A 158 -9.38 -11.47 23.31
N PHE A 159 -10.62 -11.02 23.01
CA PHE A 159 -11.08 -10.96 21.63
C PHE A 159 -10.55 -9.77 20.84
N SER A 160 -10.21 -8.66 21.50
CA SER A 160 -9.57 -7.53 20.81
C SER A 160 -8.14 -7.85 20.40
N THR A 161 -7.43 -8.69 21.18
CA THR A 161 -6.12 -9.22 20.77
C THR A 161 -6.25 -10.15 19.57
N ALA A 162 -7.21 -11.07 19.57
CA ALA A 162 -7.49 -11.95 18.43
C ALA A 162 -7.82 -11.14 17.14
N TYR A 163 -8.54 -10.03 17.27
CA TYR A 163 -8.87 -9.16 16.14
C TYR A 163 -7.68 -8.33 15.65
N SER A 164 -6.97 -7.66 16.55
CA SER A 164 -5.86 -6.77 16.17
C SER A 164 -4.60 -7.50 15.73
N MET A 165 -4.48 -8.80 16.07
CA MET A 165 -3.38 -9.68 15.68
C MET A 165 -3.82 -10.76 14.68
N MET A 166 -4.94 -10.57 13.97
CA MET A 166 -5.34 -11.45 12.88
C MET A 166 -4.29 -11.46 11.76
N ALA A 167 -4.25 -12.52 10.95
CA ALA A 167 -3.26 -12.68 9.88
C ALA A 167 -3.16 -11.45 8.98
N TYR A 168 -4.31 -10.92 8.52
CA TYR A 168 -4.35 -9.68 7.74
C TYR A 168 -3.63 -8.51 8.42
N ALA A 169 -3.87 -8.30 9.71
CA ALA A 169 -3.28 -7.18 10.43
C ALA A 169 -1.76 -7.28 10.55
N VAL A 170 -1.23 -8.50 10.70
CA VAL A 170 0.20 -8.79 10.82
C VAL A 170 0.88 -8.71 9.46
N ILE A 171 0.34 -9.38 8.44
CA ILE A 171 0.93 -9.44 7.10
C ILE A 171 0.90 -8.05 6.45
N GLN A 172 -0.23 -7.34 6.54
CA GLN A 172 -0.39 -6.02 5.93
C GLN A 172 0.31 -4.87 6.69
N THR A 173 1.23 -5.18 7.62
CA THR A 173 2.17 -4.16 8.13
C THR A 173 3.09 -3.62 7.03
N ILE A 174 3.33 -4.38 5.97
CA ILE A 174 4.05 -3.91 4.76
C ILE A 174 3.25 -2.89 3.94
N ASP A 175 1.91 -2.85 4.11
CA ASP A 175 0.98 -1.90 3.49
C ASP A 175 0.23 -1.09 4.57
N PRO A 176 0.91 -0.25 5.35
CA PRO A 176 0.36 0.37 6.55
C PRO A 176 -0.89 1.22 6.29
N MET A 177 -1.11 1.72 5.07
CA MET A 177 -2.31 2.48 4.71
C MET A 177 -3.58 1.62 4.70
N TRP A 178 -3.49 0.29 4.57
CA TRP A 178 -4.67 -0.58 4.61
C TRP A 178 -5.11 -0.91 6.03
N LEU A 179 -4.23 -0.77 7.01
CA LEU A 179 -4.55 -0.98 8.43
C LEU A 179 -5.58 0.02 8.97
N ASP A 180 -5.81 1.16 8.32
CA ASP A 180 -6.89 2.08 8.68
C ASP A 180 -8.26 1.37 8.58
N GLY A 181 -8.41 0.42 7.66
CA GLY A 181 -9.62 -0.40 7.54
C GLY A 181 -9.96 -1.15 8.81
N ILE A 182 -8.98 -1.82 9.43
CA ILE A 182 -9.21 -2.56 10.68
C ILE A 182 -9.41 -1.65 11.89
N VAL A 183 -8.91 -0.41 11.83
CA VAL A 183 -9.12 0.60 12.87
C VAL A 183 -10.56 1.14 12.85
N PHE A 184 -11.06 1.53 11.67
CA PHE A 184 -12.35 2.25 11.57
C PHE A 184 -13.54 1.31 11.40
N LEU A 185 -13.39 0.09 10.88
CA LEU A 185 -14.47 -0.87 10.68
C LEU A 185 -15.32 -1.13 11.96
N PRO A 186 -14.73 -1.40 13.13
CA PRO A 186 -15.51 -1.61 14.36
C PRO A 186 -16.35 -0.39 14.76
N LEU A 187 -15.84 0.81 14.53
CA LEU A 187 -16.56 2.05 14.83
C LEU A 187 -17.70 2.30 13.85
N VAL A 188 -17.51 2.00 12.56
CA VAL A 188 -18.56 2.08 11.53
C VAL A 188 -19.69 1.09 11.88
N ALA A 189 -19.35 -0.17 12.18
CA ALA A 189 -20.32 -1.19 12.58
C ALA A 189 -21.11 -0.78 13.84
N LEU A 190 -20.42 -0.28 14.88
CA LEU A 190 -21.07 0.25 16.08
C LEU A 190 -21.98 1.44 15.77
N GLY A 191 -21.55 2.32 14.85
CA GLY A 191 -22.32 3.46 14.39
C GLY A 191 -23.63 3.06 13.72
N ILE A 192 -23.60 2.01 12.88
CA ILE A 192 -24.78 1.43 12.21
C ILE A 192 -25.73 0.84 13.27
N GLU A 193 -25.23 0.06 14.22
CA GLU A 193 -26.03 -0.49 15.31
C GLU A 193 -26.71 0.62 16.13
N TYR A 194 -25.97 1.65 16.51
CA TYR A 194 -26.53 2.81 17.23
C TYR A 194 -27.54 3.60 16.40
N PHE A 195 -27.33 3.71 15.09
CA PHE A 195 -28.28 4.36 14.20
C PHE A 195 -29.59 3.57 14.14
N ILE A 196 -29.54 2.26 13.97
CA ILE A 196 -30.73 1.42 13.86
C ILE A 196 -31.46 1.31 15.19
N ASP A 197 -30.76 1.08 16.30
CA ASP A 197 -31.39 0.85 17.59
C ASP A 197 -31.83 2.15 18.28
N ASN A 198 -31.04 3.21 18.21
CA ASN A 198 -31.23 4.43 19.00
C ASN A 198 -31.46 5.69 18.15
N GLY A 199 -31.27 5.63 16.83
CA GLY A 199 -31.38 6.77 15.92
C GLY A 199 -30.16 7.73 15.91
N ARG A 200 -29.03 7.37 16.56
CA ARG A 200 -27.79 8.17 16.60
C ARG A 200 -27.05 8.09 15.28
N LYS A 201 -26.89 9.22 14.62
CA LYS A 201 -26.36 9.28 13.24
C LYS A 201 -24.87 9.56 13.17
N ILE A 202 -24.37 10.41 14.06
CA ILE A 202 -23.00 10.91 14.03
C ILE A 202 -21.98 9.78 14.23
N ASN A 203 -22.29 8.79 15.05
CA ASN A 203 -21.44 7.63 15.29
C ASN A 203 -21.20 6.77 14.04
N TYR A 204 -22.05 6.89 13.01
CA TYR A 204 -21.88 6.28 11.72
C TYR A 204 -21.15 7.22 10.75
N ILE A 205 -21.57 8.50 10.68
CA ILE A 205 -21.08 9.46 9.69
C ILE A 205 -19.58 9.71 9.87
N ILE A 206 -19.13 10.04 11.09
CA ILE A 206 -17.75 10.47 11.33
C ILE A 206 -16.72 9.37 11.03
N PRO A 207 -16.83 8.14 11.56
CA PRO A 207 -15.83 7.11 11.28
C PRO A 207 -15.72 6.74 9.80
N LEU A 208 -16.84 6.70 9.09
CA LEU A 208 -16.83 6.38 7.66
C LEU A 208 -16.27 7.52 6.83
N ALA A 209 -16.56 8.79 7.17
CA ALA A 209 -15.99 9.94 6.49
C ALA A 209 -14.46 10.00 6.67
N ILE A 210 -13.95 9.77 7.89
CA ILE A 210 -12.51 9.71 8.15
C ILE A 210 -11.87 8.55 7.36
N MET A 211 -12.53 7.40 7.28
CA MET A 211 -12.02 6.25 6.53
C MET A 211 -11.86 6.56 5.03
N PHE A 212 -12.84 7.22 4.41
CA PHE A 212 -12.76 7.63 3.01
C PHE A 212 -11.63 8.64 2.75
N VAL A 213 -11.37 9.53 3.72
CA VAL A 213 -10.24 10.47 3.63
C VAL A 213 -8.92 9.74 3.82
N ALA A 214 -8.84 8.85 4.82
CA ALA A 214 -7.60 8.15 5.18
C ALA A 214 -7.06 7.23 4.07
N ASN A 215 -7.96 6.53 3.39
CA ASN A 215 -7.67 5.70 2.22
C ASN A 215 -8.97 5.45 1.46
N PHE A 216 -9.08 6.00 0.26
CA PHE A 216 -10.30 5.87 -0.55
C PHE A 216 -10.58 4.43 -0.97
N TYR A 217 -9.53 3.64 -1.24
CA TYR A 217 -9.65 2.28 -1.78
C TYR A 217 -10.19 1.28 -0.74
N ILE A 218 -9.60 1.25 0.46
CA ILE A 218 -10.15 0.46 1.57
C ILE A 218 -11.47 1.05 2.05
N GLY A 219 -11.63 2.38 1.99
CA GLY A 219 -12.90 3.07 2.24
C GLY A 219 -14.02 2.58 1.32
N PHE A 220 -13.74 2.36 0.03
CA PHE A 220 -14.67 1.77 -0.92
C PHE A 220 -15.10 0.35 -0.51
N MET A 221 -14.15 -0.51 -0.12
CA MET A 221 -14.46 -1.86 0.38
C MET A 221 -15.32 -1.81 1.65
N ILE A 222 -14.98 -0.93 2.59
CA ILE A 222 -15.78 -0.72 3.80
C ILE A 222 -17.17 -0.18 3.47
N ALA A 223 -17.33 0.67 2.45
CA ALA A 223 -18.64 1.17 2.03
C ALA A 223 -19.54 0.06 1.50
N ILE A 224 -19.00 -0.85 0.67
CA ILE A 224 -19.73 -2.05 0.23
C ILE A 224 -20.16 -2.88 1.46
N PHE A 225 -19.22 -3.16 2.35
CA PHE A 225 -19.52 -3.91 3.57
C PHE A 225 -20.52 -3.17 4.49
N THR A 226 -20.43 -1.86 4.57
CA THR A 226 -21.36 -1.00 5.33
C THR A 226 -22.80 -1.19 4.86
N ALA A 227 -23.04 -1.24 3.55
CA ALA A 227 -24.34 -1.52 2.99
C ALA A 227 -24.83 -2.93 3.36
N LEU A 228 -23.97 -3.95 3.21
CA LEU A 228 -24.27 -5.33 3.60
C LEU A 228 -24.57 -5.44 5.11
N TYR A 229 -23.72 -4.81 5.95
CA TYR A 229 -23.87 -4.83 7.40
C TYR A 229 -25.11 -4.07 7.86
N TYR A 230 -25.46 -2.95 7.20
CA TYR A 230 -26.69 -2.20 7.45
C TYR A 230 -27.93 -3.07 7.23
N PHE A 231 -28.05 -3.73 6.08
CA PHE A 231 -29.19 -4.60 5.79
C PHE A 231 -29.20 -5.84 6.70
N TYR A 232 -28.01 -6.45 6.95
CA TYR A 232 -27.89 -7.52 7.92
C TYR A 232 -28.45 -7.10 9.29
N TYR A 233 -27.99 -5.95 9.82
CA TYR A 233 -28.38 -5.52 11.16
C TYR A 233 -29.86 -5.10 11.22
N LEU A 234 -30.35 -4.43 10.19
CA LEU A 234 -31.73 -4.00 10.07
C LEU A 234 -32.73 -5.16 10.07
N PHE A 235 -32.42 -6.25 9.34
CA PHE A 235 -33.34 -7.38 9.19
C PHE A 235 -33.11 -8.50 10.20
N PHE A 236 -31.87 -8.73 10.60
CA PHE A 236 -31.50 -9.90 11.41
C PHE A 236 -30.81 -9.55 12.74
N GLY A 237 -30.15 -8.42 12.85
CA GLY A 237 -29.28 -8.06 13.96
C GLY A 237 -30.02 -7.41 15.13
N THR A 238 -30.92 -6.45 14.84
CA THR A 238 -31.65 -5.71 15.88
C THR A 238 -32.69 -6.56 16.60
N ASP A 239 -32.87 -6.30 17.89
CA ASP A 239 -33.95 -6.85 18.69
C ASP A 239 -35.16 -5.88 18.77
N ALA A 240 -35.08 -4.71 18.13
CA ALA A 240 -36.18 -3.72 18.07
C ALA A 240 -37.35 -4.25 17.22
N LYS A 241 -38.56 -4.06 17.67
CA LYS A 241 -39.77 -4.36 16.89
C LYS A 241 -40.03 -3.19 15.94
N LEU A 242 -39.66 -3.32 14.69
CA LEU A 242 -39.81 -2.33 13.64
C LEU A 242 -41.11 -2.58 12.86
N LYS A 243 -41.83 -1.51 12.49
CA LYS A 243 -42.92 -1.55 11.51
C LYS A 243 -42.38 -1.37 10.10
N VAL A 244 -43.14 -1.74 9.08
CA VAL A 244 -42.73 -1.59 7.67
C VAL A 244 -42.27 -0.15 7.36
N GLN A 245 -42.98 0.84 7.89
CA GLN A 245 -42.65 2.25 7.74
C GLN A 245 -41.28 2.61 8.35
N ASP A 246 -40.87 1.93 9.44
CA ASP A 246 -39.57 2.18 10.08
C ASP A 246 -38.40 1.68 9.22
N TYR A 247 -38.57 0.55 8.51
CA TYR A 247 -37.57 0.04 7.56
C TYR A 247 -37.31 1.06 6.47
N VAL A 248 -38.37 1.54 5.80
CA VAL A 248 -38.23 2.54 4.73
C VAL A 248 -37.61 3.83 5.25
N LYS A 249 -38.16 4.37 6.37
CA LYS A 249 -37.65 5.62 6.97
C LYS A 249 -36.16 5.51 7.35
N LYS A 250 -35.74 4.41 7.98
CA LYS A 250 -34.35 4.21 8.38
C LYS A 250 -33.44 4.10 7.17
N THR A 251 -33.88 3.42 6.10
CA THR A 251 -33.11 3.29 4.87
C THR A 251 -32.92 4.65 4.15
N ILE A 252 -33.97 5.47 4.09
CA ILE A 252 -33.86 6.82 3.52
C ILE A 252 -32.87 7.67 4.34
N ILE A 253 -32.97 7.63 5.68
CA ILE A 253 -32.06 8.39 6.55
C ILE A 253 -30.63 7.86 6.46
N PHE A 254 -30.44 6.54 6.33
CA PHE A 254 -29.13 5.93 6.10
C PHE A 254 -28.50 6.45 4.80
N GLY A 255 -29.27 6.46 3.71
CA GLY A 255 -28.81 7.04 2.43
C GLY A 255 -28.43 8.52 2.57
N PHE A 256 -29.25 9.32 3.26
CA PHE A 256 -28.93 10.73 3.54
C PHE A 256 -27.64 10.89 4.37
N CYS A 257 -27.45 10.06 5.41
CA CYS A 257 -26.21 10.07 6.20
C CYS A 257 -24.99 9.68 5.35
N THR A 258 -25.15 8.74 4.41
CA THR A 258 -24.08 8.36 3.46
C THR A 258 -23.74 9.50 2.51
N VAL A 259 -24.71 10.26 2.03
CA VAL A 259 -24.45 11.49 1.26
C VAL A 259 -23.63 12.50 2.07
N ILE A 260 -23.93 12.69 3.36
CA ILE A 260 -23.12 13.57 4.21
C ILE A 260 -21.69 13.06 4.35
N VAL A 261 -21.49 11.74 4.46
CA VAL A 261 -20.15 11.13 4.45
C VAL A 261 -19.39 11.51 3.17
N LEU A 262 -20.00 11.35 2.00
CA LEU A 262 -19.41 11.73 0.72
C LEU A 262 -19.12 13.23 0.62
N MET A 263 -20.03 14.09 1.12
CA MET A 263 -19.79 15.54 1.19
C MET A 263 -18.56 15.88 2.03
N CYS A 264 -18.38 15.21 3.17
CA CYS A 264 -17.25 15.45 4.07
C CYS A 264 -15.90 14.94 3.51
N SER A 265 -15.91 13.97 2.61
CA SER A 265 -14.71 13.39 2.00
C SER A 265 -14.46 13.85 0.56
N ALA A 266 -15.36 14.65 -0.02
CA ALA A 266 -15.29 15.06 -1.42
C ALA A 266 -14.02 15.85 -1.79
N PHE A 267 -13.45 16.63 -0.85
CA PHE A 267 -12.21 17.38 -1.08
C PHE A 267 -11.00 16.49 -1.37
N MET A 268 -11.07 15.20 -0.96
CA MET A 268 -10.08 14.18 -1.29
C MET A 268 -10.55 13.31 -2.45
N ILE A 269 -11.81 12.84 -2.42
CA ILE A 269 -12.34 11.89 -3.43
C ILE A 269 -12.35 12.49 -4.85
N LEU A 270 -12.72 13.77 -5.01
CA LEU A 270 -12.82 14.37 -6.35
C LEU A 270 -11.45 14.52 -7.03
N PRO A 271 -10.41 15.06 -6.39
CA PRO A 271 -9.05 15.04 -6.95
C PRO A 271 -8.54 13.63 -7.25
N VAL A 272 -8.71 12.69 -6.33
CA VAL A 272 -8.31 11.29 -6.53
C VAL A 272 -9.01 10.66 -7.73
N TYR A 273 -10.30 10.90 -7.92
CA TYR A 273 -11.03 10.40 -9.09
C TYR A 273 -10.42 10.93 -10.39
N ASN A 274 -10.07 12.24 -10.44
CA ASN A 274 -9.39 12.81 -11.60
C ASN A 274 -8.02 12.17 -11.82
N ALA A 275 -7.23 11.98 -10.76
CA ALA A 275 -5.93 11.30 -10.83
C ALA A 275 -6.02 9.88 -11.40
N LEU A 276 -6.98 9.10 -10.94
CA LEU A 276 -7.22 7.74 -11.44
C LEU A 276 -7.70 7.72 -12.92
N SER A 277 -8.40 8.77 -13.37
CA SER A 277 -8.85 8.87 -14.75
C SER A 277 -7.71 9.15 -15.73
N LEU A 278 -6.54 9.60 -15.26
CA LEU A 278 -5.38 9.87 -16.10
C LEU A 278 -4.60 8.58 -16.46
N GLY A 279 -4.89 7.44 -15.83
CA GLY A 279 -4.02 6.33 -16.16
C GLY A 279 -4.45 4.92 -15.79
N LYS A 280 -4.97 4.70 -14.60
CA LYS A 280 -5.11 3.32 -14.08
C LYS A 280 -6.00 2.42 -14.93
N PHE A 281 -7.00 2.99 -15.60
CA PHE A 281 -7.96 2.21 -16.41
C PHE A 281 -7.37 1.75 -17.75
N GLU A 282 -6.34 2.40 -18.26
CA GLU A 282 -5.71 2.04 -19.53
C GLU A 282 -4.72 0.88 -19.39
N PHE A 283 -3.90 0.86 -18.33
CA PHE A 283 -2.93 -0.22 -18.10
C PHE A 283 -3.56 -1.55 -17.69
N SER A 284 -4.74 -1.53 -17.09
CA SER A 284 -5.38 -2.74 -16.59
C SER A 284 -6.04 -3.60 -17.68
N GLY A 285 -6.03 -3.14 -18.93
CA GLY A 285 -6.73 -3.79 -20.04
C GLY A 285 -8.25 -3.84 -19.83
N LYS A 286 -8.99 -4.48 -20.73
CA LYS A 286 -10.42 -4.71 -20.52
C LYS A 286 -10.61 -5.75 -19.43
N PRO A 287 -11.36 -5.45 -18.36
CA PRO A 287 -11.58 -6.41 -17.26
C PRO A 287 -12.24 -7.69 -17.79
N ASP A 288 -11.64 -8.84 -17.45
CA ASP A 288 -12.20 -10.14 -17.77
C ASP A 288 -13.17 -10.58 -16.67
N TYR A 289 -14.47 -10.37 -16.89
CA TYR A 289 -15.55 -10.80 -15.99
C TYR A 289 -16.03 -12.24 -16.27
N SER A 290 -15.28 -13.04 -17.02
CA SER A 290 -15.62 -14.45 -17.23
C SER A 290 -15.73 -15.19 -15.89
N PHE A 291 -16.73 -16.08 -15.78
CA PHE A 291 -16.94 -16.84 -14.57
C PHE A 291 -15.82 -17.87 -14.39
N SER A 292 -15.06 -17.71 -13.31
CA SER A 292 -14.04 -18.67 -12.88
C SER A 292 -13.94 -18.67 -11.37
N THR A 293 -13.42 -19.75 -10.81
CA THR A 293 -13.14 -19.89 -9.38
C THR A 293 -11.67 -19.67 -9.13
N GLN A 294 -11.32 -18.97 -8.04
CA GLN A 294 -9.95 -18.58 -7.77
C GLN A 294 -9.14 -19.62 -6.99
N PHE A 295 -9.81 -20.48 -6.25
CA PHE A 295 -9.20 -21.55 -5.46
C PHE A 295 -10.21 -22.69 -5.21
N SER A 296 -9.75 -23.84 -4.73
CA SER A 296 -10.66 -24.88 -4.25
C SER A 296 -11.24 -24.50 -2.87
N PRO A 297 -12.56 -24.68 -2.60
CA PRO A 297 -13.15 -24.36 -1.31
C PRO A 297 -12.44 -25.00 -0.11
N ILE A 298 -11.78 -26.15 -0.31
CA ILE A 298 -11.02 -26.84 0.74
C ILE A 298 -9.76 -26.06 1.15
N GLU A 299 -9.18 -25.27 0.24
CA GLU A 299 -7.98 -24.45 0.50
C GLU A 299 -8.22 -23.30 1.49
N LEU A 300 -9.49 -22.99 1.78
CA LEU A 300 -9.83 -22.00 2.82
C LEU A 300 -9.73 -22.57 4.24
N LEU A 301 -9.75 -23.89 4.42
CA LEU A 301 -9.65 -24.52 5.74
C LEU A 301 -8.33 -24.19 6.46
N PRO A 302 -7.15 -24.36 5.84
CA PRO A 302 -5.90 -23.96 6.47
C PRO A 302 -5.88 -22.50 6.90
N CYS A 303 -6.52 -21.60 6.12
CA CYS A 303 -6.59 -20.17 6.44
C CYS A 303 -7.32 -19.83 7.76
N LEU A 304 -7.93 -20.82 8.43
CA LEU A 304 -8.51 -20.70 9.78
C LEU A 304 -7.56 -21.17 10.89
N PHE A 305 -6.36 -21.60 10.55
CA PHE A 305 -5.35 -22.13 11.49
C PHE A 305 -4.15 -21.16 11.59
N PRO A 306 -3.36 -21.24 12.68
CA PRO A 306 -2.18 -20.39 12.83
C PRO A 306 -1.08 -20.77 11.82
N ASN A 307 -0.12 -19.84 11.63
CA ASN A 307 1.08 -20.02 10.81
C ASN A 307 0.79 -20.30 9.32
N GLN A 308 -0.33 -19.81 8.83
CA GLN A 308 -0.71 -19.87 7.44
C GLN A 308 -0.35 -18.58 6.73
N TYR A 309 0.84 -18.56 6.12
CA TYR A 309 1.27 -17.54 5.21
C TYR A 309 1.49 -18.18 3.84
N TYR A 310 0.79 -17.72 2.84
CA TYR A 310 0.94 -18.30 1.50
C TYR A 310 1.90 -17.48 0.64
N SER A 311 1.63 -16.23 0.43
CA SER A 311 2.45 -15.33 -0.37
C SER A 311 1.80 -13.94 -0.45
N VAL A 312 2.61 -12.90 -0.65
CA VAL A 312 2.14 -11.56 -1.00
C VAL A 312 1.94 -11.38 -2.51
N ASN A 313 2.37 -12.34 -3.34
CA ASN A 313 2.17 -12.30 -4.79
C ASN A 313 0.71 -12.64 -5.19
N MET A 314 0.42 -12.68 -6.49
CA MET A 314 -0.93 -12.93 -7.02
C MET A 314 -1.51 -14.32 -6.68
N HIS A 315 -0.69 -15.28 -6.23
CA HIS A 315 -1.11 -16.62 -5.81
C HIS A 315 -1.45 -16.73 -4.32
N GLY A 316 -1.43 -15.62 -3.58
CA GLY A 316 -1.81 -15.54 -2.18
C GLY A 316 -3.22 -16.06 -1.92
N LYS A 317 -3.52 -16.41 -0.67
CA LYS A 317 -4.83 -16.87 -0.20
C LYS A 317 -5.44 -15.83 0.76
N PRO A 318 -6.78 -15.88 1.02
CA PRO A 318 -7.42 -14.96 1.95
C PRO A 318 -6.84 -15.03 3.38
N GLU A 319 -6.40 -13.93 3.91
CA GLU A 319 -5.81 -13.80 5.25
C GLU A 319 -6.90 -13.68 6.32
N ILE A 320 -7.58 -14.78 6.63
CA ILE A 320 -8.77 -14.80 7.50
C ILE A 320 -8.54 -15.38 8.90
N TYR A 321 -7.32 -15.83 9.23
CA TYR A 321 -7.02 -16.30 10.57
C TYR A 321 -7.15 -15.19 11.61
N CYS A 322 -7.87 -15.48 12.69
CA CYS A 322 -8.15 -14.53 13.77
C CYS A 322 -8.22 -15.22 15.16
N GLY A 323 -7.27 -16.14 15.40
CA GLY A 323 -7.12 -16.92 16.63
C GLY A 323 -7.94 -18.20 16.65
N MET A 324 -7.36 -19.30 17.12
CA MET A 324 -8.01 -20.62 17.25
C MET A 324 -9.23 -20.60 18.15
N ILE A 325 -9.31 -19.67 19.10
CA ILE A 325 -10.52 -19.50 19.92
C ILE A 325 -11.73 -19.13 19.05
N THR A 326 -11.52 -18.32 18.01
CA THR A 326 -12.57 -17.97 17.05
C THR A 326 -13.03 -19.23 16.31
N THR A 327 -12.11 -19.98 15.73
CA THR A 327 -12.38 -21.22 14.99
C THR A 327 -13.17 -22.22 15.82
N VAL A 328 -12.82 -22.39 17.09
CA VAL A 328 -13.52 -23.28 18.03
C VAL A 328 -14.95 -22.79 18.36
N LEU A 329 -15.14 -21.48 18.47
CA LEU A 329 -16.44 -20.88 18.81
C LEU A 329 -17.44 -20.87 17.64
N LEU A 330 -16.99 -21.00 16.37
CA LEU A 330 -17.87 -20.99 15.21
C LEU A 330 -18.89 -22.16 15.21
N PRO A 331 -18.50 -23.45 15.37
CA PRO A 331 -19.49 -24.53 15.45
C PRO A 331 -20.39 -24.37 16.69
N LEU A 332 -19.85 -23.88 17.80
CA LEU A 332 -20.61 -23.61 19.01
C LEU A 332 -21.66 -22.48 18.84
N PHE A 333 -21.45 -21.55 17.91
CA PHE A 333 -22.42 -20.52 17.54
C PHE A 333 -23.73 -21.13 17.05
N TYR A 334 -23.65 -22.12 16.17
CA TYR A 334 -24.82 -22.80 15.63
C TYR A 334 -25.48 -23.73 16.65
N MET A 335 -24.70 -24.30 17.57
CA MET A 335 -25.21 -25.16 18.65
C MET A 335 -25.89 -24.40 19.78
N ASN A 336 -25.65 -23.07 19.88
CA ASN A 336 -26.16 -22.26 20.99
C ASN A 336 -27.66 -21.91 20.82
N LYS A 337 -28.50 -22.42 21.73
CA LYS A 337 -29.94 -22.20 21.69
C LYS A 337 -30.39 -20.80 22.11
N GLU A 338 -29.56 -20.04 22.83
CA GLU A 338 -29.88 -18.66 23.22
C GLU A 338 -29.59 -17.65 22.09
N ILE A 339 -28.87 -18.06 21.06
CA ILE A 339 -28.71 -17.27 19.85
C ILE A 339 -29.94 -17.51 18.97
N LYS A 340 -30.72 -16.45 18.75
CA LYS A 340 -31.93 -16.51 17.92
C LYS A 340 -31.57 -16.96 16.50
N TRP A 341 -32.46 -17.70 15.88
CA TRP A 341 -32.24 -18.26 14.52
C TRP A 341 -32.01 -17.15 13.48
N ASN A 342 -32.77 -16.04 13.57
CA ASN A 342 -32.54 -14.91 12.65
C ASN A 342 -31.10 -14.38 12.70
N LYS A 343 -30.49 -14.26 13.91
CA LYS A 343 -29.10 -13.85 14.04
C LYS A 343 -28.13 -14.86 13.41
N LYS A 344 -28.41 -16.16 13.54
CA LYS A 344 -27.64 -17.22 12.87
C LYS A 344 -27.71 -17.07 11.35
N VAL A 345 -28.91 -16.93 10.81
CA VAL A 345 -29.13 -16.72 9.38
C VAL A 345 -28.42 -15.46 8.88
N GLY A 346 -28.53 -14.35 9.61
CA GLY A 346 -27.91 -13.10 9.23
C GLY A 346 -26.38 -13.16 9.19
N TYR A 347 -25.74 -13.76 10.19
CA TYR A 347 -24.28 -13.96 10.17
C TYR A 347 -23.87 -14.97 9.09
N SER A 348 -24.61 -16.05 8.89
CA SER A 348 -24.36 -17.01 7.80
C SER A 348 -24.45 -16.32 6.43
N PHE A 349 -25.39 -15.40 6.25
CA PHE A 349 -25.51 -14.61 5.02
C PHE A 349 -24.24 -13.75 4.78
N LEU A 350 -23.76 -13.02 5.81
CA LEU A 350 -22.54 -12.23 5.68
C LEU A 350 -21.32 -13.10 5.34
N VAL A 351 -21.16 -14.25 6.03
CA VAL A 351 -20.07 -15.20 5.76
C VAL A 351 -20.19 -15.74 4.33
N ALA A 352 -21.39 -16.12 3.88
CA ALA A 352 -21.59 -16.63 2.54
C ALA A 352 -21.28 -15.59 1.46
N VAL A 353 -21.75 -14.35 1.61
CA VAL A 353 -21.46 -13.27 0.67
C VAL A 353 -19.94 -13.04 0.57
N LEU A 354 -19.24 -12.93 1.69
CA LEU A 354 -17.78 -12.74 1.69
C LEU A 354 -17.04 -13.95 1.14
N PHE A 355 -17.47 -15.17 1.47
CA PHE A 355 -16.90 -16.40 0.90
C PHE A 355 -17.03 -16.43 -0.62
N PHE A 356 -18.24 -16.23 -1.15
CA PHE A 356 -18.47 -16.26 -2.59
C PHE A 356 -17.79 -15.10 -3.30
N SER A 357 -17.63 -13.94 -2.63
CA SER A 357 -16.83 -12.83 -3.15
C SER A 357 -15.37 -13.23 -3.35
N MET A 358 -14.77 -13.96 -2.41
CA MET A 358 -13.38 -14.43 -2.52
C MET A 358 -13.24 -15.60 -3.49
N TYR A 359 -14.25 -16.45 -3.58
CA TYR A 359 -14.24 -17.69 -4.37
C TYR A 359 -14.44 -17.44 -5.87
N ILE A 360 -15.28 -16.47 -6.24
CA ILE A 360 -15.71 -16.20 -7.63
C ILE A 360 -14.96 -14.96 -8.15
N LYS A 361 -14.14 -15.11 -9.21
CA LYS A 361 -13.32 -14.03 -9.80
C LYS A 361 -14.10 -12.73 -10.07
N PRO A 362 -15.20 -12.68 -10.82
CA PRO A 362 -15.95 -11.44 -11.05
C PRO A 362 -16.48 -10.80 -9.76
N ALA A 363 -16.83 -11.60 -8.75
CA ALA A 363 -17.29 -11.06 -7.46
C ALA A 363 -16.13 -10.46 -6.66
N ASP A 364 -14.94 -11.05 -6.69
CA ASP A 364 -13.71 -10.49 -6.11
C ASP A 364 -13.35 -9.16 -6.77
N MET A 365 -13.36 -9.10 -8.09
CA MET A 365 -13.08 -7.89 -8.86
C MET A 365 -13.98 -6.71 -8.46
N MET A 366 -15.24 -6.94 -8.08
CA MET A 366 -16.14 -5.87 -7.62
C MET A 366 -15.63 -5.16 -6.37
N TRP A 367 -14.95 -5.86 -5.46
CA TRP A 367 -14.32 -5.25 -4.29
C TRP A 367 -13.08 -4.41 -4.65
N HIS A 368 -12.47 -4.71 -5.77
CA HIS A 368 -11.26 -4.06 -6.29
C HIS A 368 -11.56 -2.99 -7.35
N GLY A 369 -12.80 -2.47 -7.41
CA GLY A 369 -13.20 -1.45 -8.39
C GLY A 369 -13.30 -1.97 -9.82
N GLY A 370 -13.57 -3.27 -9.99
CA GLY A 370 -13.73 -3.91 -11.29
C GLY A 370 -12.44 -4.44 -11.91
N GLN A 371 -11.33 -4.46 -11.15
CA GLN A 371 -10.02 -4.89 -11.63
C GLN A 371 -9.48 -6.06 -10.81
N THR A 372 -8.58 -6.86 -11.39
CA THR A 372 -7.81 -7.88 -10.66
C THR A 372 -6.57 -7.22 -10.05
N PRO A 373 -6.31 -7.36 -8.74
CA PRO A 373 -5.08 -6.86 -8.14
C PRO A 373 -3.87 -7.64 -8.68
N ASN A 374 -2.77 -6.95 -8.96
CA ASN A 374 -1.54 -7.58 -9.46
C ASN A 374 -0.84 -8.40 -8.37
N TRP A 375 -0.80 -7.87 -7.14
CA TRP A 375 -0.22 -8.50 -5.95
C TRP A 375 -1.19 -8.33 -4.78
N LEU A 376 -0.96 -9.06 -3.66
CA LEU A 376 -1.74 -8.93 -2.43
C LEU A 376 -3.26 -9.10 -2.71
N PRO A 377 -3.70 -10.30 -3.11
CA PRO A 377 -5.10 -10.56 -3.41
C PRO A 377 -5.98 -10.52 -2.15
N TYR A 378 -7.30 -10.46 -2.32
CA TYR A 378 -8.29 -10.49 -1.23
C TYR A 378 -8.09 -9.41 -0.15
N ARG A 379 -7.73 -8.19 -0.56
CA ARG A 379 -7.45 -7.04 0.33
C ARG A 379 -8.57 -6.69 1.31
N TYR A 380 -9.78 -7.24 1.11
CA TYR A 380 -10.95 -7.12 1.99
C TYR A 380 -11.15 -8.32 2.93
N SER A 381 -10.21 -9.25 3.02
CA SER A 381 -10.32 -10.46 3.87
C SER A 381 -10.50 -10.15 5.36
N PHE A 382 -10.01 -9.00 5.84
CA PHE A 382 -10.25 -8.52 7.21
C PHE A 382 -11.74 -8.37 7.57
N LEU A 383 -12.63 -8.14 6.58
CA LEU A 383 -14.07 -8.11 6.77
C LEU A 383 -14.62 -9.48 7.21
N MET A 384 -14.08 -10.56 6.63
CA MET A 384 -14.41 -11.92 7.04
C MET A 384 -13.95 -12.15 8.49
N SER A 385 -12.70 -11.82 8.82
CA SER A 385 -12.17 -11.95 10.18
C SER A 385 -13.01 -11.16 11.19
N PHE A 386 -13.44 -9.93 10.87
CA PHE A 386 -14.35 -9.15 11.71
C PHE A 386 -15.67 -9.86 11.97
N VAL A 387 -16.28 -10.45 10.94
CA VAL A 387 -17.54 -11.21 11.07
C VAL A 387 -17.34 -12.46 11.93
N LEU A 388 -16.27 -13.23 11.69
CA LEU A 388 -15.96 -14.47 12.42
C LEU A 388 -15.71 -14.18 13.92
N VAL A 389 -14.88 -13.18 14.25
CA VAL A 389 -14.63 -12.78 15.64
C VAL A 389 -15.91 -12.27 16.30
N SER A 390 -16.76 -11.52 15.57
CA SER A 390 -18.06 -11.07 16.09
C SER A 390 -19.02 -12.21 16.41
N MET A 391 -19.02 -13.30 15.60
CA MET A 391 -19.76 -14.53 15.87
C MET A 391 -19.22 -15.22 17.13
N ALA A 392 -17.90 -15.33 17.26
CA ALA A 392 -17.23 -15.90 18.42
C ALA A 392 -17.57 -15.14 19.71
N VAL A 393 -17.49 -13.80 19.66
CA VAL A 393 -17.88 -12.92 20.78
C VAL A 393 -19.35 -13.13 21.18
N MET A 394 -20.25 -13.21 20.20
CA MET A 394 -21.68 -13.45 20.47
C MET A 394 -21.89 -14.82 21.10
N THR A 395 -21.18 -15.85 20.67
CA THR A 395 -21.23 -17.20 21.24
C THR A 395 -20.75 -17.19 22.69
N PHE A 396 -19.62 -16.55 22.93
CA PHE A 396 -19.03 -16.43 24.26
C PHE A 396 -19.94 -15.64 25.23
N SER A 397 -20.54 -14.54 24.78
CA SER A 397 -21.45 -13.73 25.60
C SER A 397 -22.70 -14.50 26.09
N LYS A 398 -23.02 -15.60 25.40
CA LYS A 398 -24.18 -16.48 25.69
C LYS A 398 -23.75 -17.92 25.99
N LEU A 399 -22.56 -18.10 26.55
CA LEU A 399 -21.98 -19.40 26.80
C LEU A 399 -22.83 -20.28 27.75
N GLU A 400 -23.59 -19.67 28.67
CA GLU A 400 -24.52 -20.36 29.58
C GLU A 400 -25.58 -21.19 28.81
N GLY A 401 -26.07 -20.66 27.69
CA GLY A 401 -27.07 -21.32 26.85
C GLY A 401 -26.58 -22.57 26.12
N LEU A 402 -25.28 -22.75 26.01
CA LEU A 402 -24.66 -23.91 25.38
C LEU A 402 -24.76 -25.16 26.28
N LYS A 403 -24.79 -25.00 27.61
CA LYS A 403 -24.71 -26.09 28.59
C LYS A 403 -23.66 -27.09 28.14
N LEU A 404 -22.39 -26.65 28.06
CA LEU A 404 -21.29 -27.46 27.57
C LEU A 404 -21.17 -28.76 28.38
N THR A 405 -21.05 -29.89 27.66
CA THR A 405 -20.80 -31.23 28.17
C THR A 405 -19.52 -31.77 27.55
N ILE A 406 -18.91 -32.75 28.18
CA ILE A 406 -17.72 -33.42 27.63
C ILE A 406 -18.03 -33.97 26.22
N GLY A 407 -19.20 -34.54 25.98
CA GLY A 407 -19.59 -35.02 24.65
C GLY A 407 -19.68 -33.92 23.57
N LYS A 408 -20.16 -32.71 23.93
CA LYS A 408 -20.18 -31.58 22.97
C LYS A 408 -18.77 -31.09 22.65
N ILE A 409 -17.90 -31.04 23.64
CA ILE A 409 -16.50 -30.61 23.46
C ILE A 409 -15.78 -31.65 22.59
N ALA A 410 -15.90 -32.92 22.93
CA ALA A 410 -15.33 -34.01 22.14
C ALA A 410 -15.90 -34.03 20.71
N GLY A 411 -17.19 -33.75 20.52
CA GLY A 411 -17.79 -33.67 19.19
C GLY A 411 -17.24 -32.51 18.35
N VAL A 412 -17.06 -31.34 18.93
CA VAL A 412 -16.43 -30.19 18.23
C VAL A 412 -14.97 -30.49 17.90
N PHE A 413 -14.21 -31.03 18.85
CA PHE A 413 -12.80 -31.38 18.66
C PHE A 413 -12.64 -32.44 17.55
N ILE A 414 -13.44 -33.52 17.60
CA ILE A 414 -13.43 -34.58 16.58
C ILE A 414 -13.88 -34.03 15.21
N GLY A 415 -14.86 -33.10 15.18
CA GLY A 415 -15.33 -32.48 13.96
C GLY A 415 -14.22 -31.65 13.30
N ILE A 416 -13.49 -30.83 14.06
CA ILE A 416 -12.34 -30.08 13.56
C ILE A 416 -11.23 -31.03 13.10
N LEU A 417 -10.93 -32.07 13.89
CA LEU A 417 -9.91 -33.06 13.53
C LEU A 417 -10.28 -33.80 12.23
N ALA A 418 -11.54 -34.15 12.04
CA ALA A 418 -12.00 -34.81 10.81
C ALA A 418 -11.84 -33.89 9.58
N LEU A 419 -12.11 -32.56 9.73
CA LEU A 419 -11.89 -31.61 8.66
C LEU A 419 -10.39 -31.47 8.34
N VAL A 420 -9.53 -31.41 9.36
CA VAL A 420 -8.08 -31.38 9.21
C VAL A 420 -7.57 -32.65 8.49
N MET A 421 -7.98 -33.82 8.93
CA MET A 421 -7.60 -35.08 8.29
C MET A 421 -8.10 -35.19 6.84
N TYR A 422 -9.30 -34.68 6.56
CA TYR A 422 -9.82 -34.61 5.20
C TYR A 422 -8.98 -33.65 4.31
N PHE A 423 -8.59 -32.47 4.84
CA PHE A 423 -7.72 -31.58 4.14
C PHE A 423 -6.35 -32.19 3.86
N ASP A 424 -5.70 -32.76 4.89
CA ASP A 424 -4.39 -33.38 4.79
C ASP A 424 -4.37 -34.54 3.77
N ALA A 425 -5.42 -35.31 3.73
CA ALA A 425 -5.58 -36.41 2.73
C ALA A 425 -5.73 -35.88 1.29
N LYS A 426 -6.25 -34.66 1.10
CA LYS A 426 -6.46 -34.04 -0.23
C LYS A 426 -5.34 -33.10 -0.65
N MET A 427 -4.70 -32.46 0.31
CA MET A 427 -3.63 -31.46 0.10
C MET A 427 -2.59 -31.62 1.23
N PRO A 428 -1.72 -32.63 1.16
CA PRO A 428 -0.78 -32.95 2.25
C PRO A 428 0.30 -31.87 2.45
N SER A 429 0.46 -30.97 1.49
CA SER A 429 1.35 -29.83 1.60
C SER A 429 0.71 -28.59 0.98
N PHE A 430 1.12 -27.42 1.44
CA PHE A 430 0.83 -26.16 0.76
C PHE A 430 2.14 -25.45 0.44
N ASN A 431 2.08 -24.50 -0.46
CA ASN A 431 3.25 -23.78 -0.94
C ASN A 431 3.23 -22.31 -0.50
N TYR A 432 4.39 -21.76 -0.27
CA TYR A 432 4.63 -20.32 -0.21
C TYR A 432 5.86 -19.97 -1.04
N VAL A 433 6.03 -18.72 -1.40
CA VAL A 433 7.16 -18.26 -2.21
C VAL A 433 8.32 -17.87 -1.30
N LYS A 434 9.52 -18.36 -1.63
CA LYS A 434 10.77 -18.02 -0.96
C LYS A 434 11.82 -17.64 -2.00
N LYS A 435 12.23 -16.36 -2.03
CA LYS A 435 13.20 -15.86 -3.02
C LYS A 435 12.85 -16.25 -4.46
N GLY A 436 11.57 -16.10 -4.83
CA GLY A 436 11.07 -16.46 -6.16
C GLY A 436 10.82 -17.96 -6.39
N ASN A 437 11.18 -18.84 -5.46
CA ASN A 437 10.95 -20.28 -5.57
C ASN A 437 9.74 -20.73 -4.76
N ILE A 438 8.99 -21.69 -5.30
CA ILE A 438 7.89 -22.33 -4.56
C ILE A 438 8.47 -23.31 -3.56
N VAL A 439 8.13 -23.14 -2.28
CA VAL A 439 8.51 -24.02 -1.18
C VAL A 439 7.27 -24.74 -0.67
N TYR A 440 7.31 -26.06 -0.65
CA TYR A 440 6.24 -26.88 -0.10
C TYR A 440 6.44 -27.10 1.39
N VAL A 441 5.42 -26.80 2.18
CA VAL A 441 5.44 -26.92 3.65
C VAL A 441 4.51 -28.04 4.07
N ASP A 442 5.02 -28.91 4.93
CA ASP A 442 4.21 -29.94 5.58
C ASP A 442 3.17 -29.28 6.50
N THR A 443 1.91 -29.55 6.23
CA THR A 443 0.77 -29.01 6.99
C THR A 443 0.59 -29.67 8.35
N VAL A 444 1.13 -30.86 8.57
CA VAL A 444 0.89 -31.68 9.78
C VAL A 444 1.24 -30.91 11.04
N MET A 445 2.44 -30.30 11.13
CA MET A 445 2.86 -29.59 12.33
C MET A 445 1.98 -28.39 12.66
N THR A 446 1.56 -27.64 11.64
CA THR A 446 0.62 -26.53 11.79
C THR A 446 -0.72 -26.97 12.33
N PHE A 447 -1.27 -28.06 11.78
CA PHE A 447 -2.54 -28.61 12.26
C PHE A 447 -2.43 -29.20 13.65
N VAL A 448 -1.33 -29.90 13.99
CA VAL A 448 -1.07 -30.39 15.35
C VAL A 448 -1.06 -29.25 16.34
N PHE A 449 -0.34 -28.16 16.05
CA PHE A 449 -0.33 -26.96 16.89
C PHE A 449 -1.71 -26.36 17.06
N GLY A 450 -2.45 -26.18 15.95
CA GLY A 450 -3.83 -25.70 15.97
C GLY A 450 -4.76 -26.59 16.79
N MET A 451 -4.64 -27.91 16.69
CA MET A 451 -5.45 -28.87 17.48
C MET A 451 -5.12 -28.82 18.98
N ILE A 452 -3.85 -28.61 19.35
CA ILE A 452 -3.47 -28.40 20.76
C ILE A 452 -4.16 -27.15 21.31
N LEU A 453 -4.09 -26.04 20.58
CA LEU A 453 -4.76 -24.78 20.95
C LEU A 453 -6.28 -24.99 21.04
N ALA A 454 -6.90 -25.66 20.07
CA ALA A 454 -8.32 -25.97 20.08
C ALA A 454 -8.71 -26.75 21.35
N GLY A 455 -7.90 -27.75 21.75
CA GLY A 455 -8.10 -28.49 22.99
C GLY A 455 -8.04 -27.59 24.23
N ILE A 456 -7.03 -26.73 24.32
CA ILE A 456 -6.86 -25.79 25.44
C ILE A 456 -8.08 -24.85 25.54
N TYR A 457 -8.52 -24.26 24.40
CA TYR A 457 -9.67 -23.36 24.40
C TYR A 457 -10.97 -24.08 24.74
N LEU A 458 -11.22 -25.26 24.22
CA LEU A 458 -12.41 -26.05 24.56
C LEU A 458 -12.48 -26.40 26.05
N VAL A 459 -11.34 -26.76 26.65
CA VAL A 459 -11.24 -27.00 28.10
C VAL A 459 -11.48 -25.73 28.89
N GLY A 460 -10.87 -24.62 28.50
CA GLY A 460 -11.12 -23.32 29.13
C GLY A 460 -12.59 -22.89 29.07
N LEU A 461 -13.22 -23.00 27.91
CA LEU A 461 -14.65 -22.71 27.69
C LEU A 461 -15.56 -23.62 28.55
N PHE A 462 -15.19 -24.91 28.72
CA PHE A 462 -15.92 -25.84 29.58
C PHE A 462 -15.89 -25.40 31.02
N PHE A 463 -14.71 -25.06 31.56
CA PHE A 463 -14.60 -24.60 32.94
C PHE A 463 -15.29 -23.23 33.15
N ILE A 464 -15.22 -22.31 32.22
CA ILE A 464 -15.99 -21.06 32.27
C ILE A 464 -17.48 -21.38 32.32
N SER A 465 -18.00 -22.22 31.40
CA SER A 465 -19.42 -22.59 31.33
C SER A 465 -19.93 -23.21 32.64
N LYS A 466 -19.12 -24.00 33.35
CA LYS A 466 -19.46 -24.61 34.63
C LYS A 466 -19.41 -23.66 35.81
N ASN A 467 -18.61 -22.60 35.71
CA ASN A 467 -18.37 -21.66 36.82
C ASN A 467 -18.94 -20.27 36.57
N MET A 468 -19.87 -20.07 35.64
CA MET A 468 -20.45 -18.78 35.28
C MET A 468 -20.93 -17.93 36.46
N LYS A 469 -21.38 -18.56 37.55
CA LYS A 469 -21.82 -17.89 38.80
C LYS A 469 -20.66 -17.42 39.67
N LYS A 470 -19.41 -17.88 39.42
CA LYS A 470 -18.21 -17.55 40.17
C LYS A 470 -17.32 -16.59 39.39
N ALA A 471 -17.62 -15.28 39.47
CA ALA A 471 -16.91 -14.25 38.69
C ALA A 471 -15.39 -14.34 38.81
N LYS A 472 -14.85 -14.55 40.01
CA LYS A 472 -13.40 -14.67 40.26
C LYS A 472 -12.79 -15.83 39.45
N THR A 473 -13.43 -17.00 39.45
CA THR A 473 -12.98 -18.19 38.68
C THR A 473 -13.04 -17.93 37.18
N VAL A 474 -14.14 -17.34 36.69
CA VAL A 474 -14.28 -16.97 35.28
C VAL A 474 -13.18 -16.01 34.85
N ASN A 475 -12.89 -14.98 35.65
CA ASN A 475 -11.84 -14.01 35.34
C ASN A 475 -10.43 -14.65 35.34
N ILE A 476 -10.14 -15.55 36.27
CA ILE A 476 -8.86 -16.27 36.29
C ILE A 476 -8.68 -17.09 34.99
N ILE A 477 -9.71 -17.88 34.62
CA ILE A 477 -9.64 -18.70 33.41
C ILE A 477 -9.55 -17.82 32.16
N SER A 478 -10.33 -16.73 32.08
CA SER A 478 -10.24 -15.77 30.97
C SER A 478 -8.87 -15.12 30.89
N GLY A 479 -8.25 -14.81 32.04
CA GLY A 479 -6.86 -14.29 32.10
C GLY A 479 -5.85 -15.30 31.54
N VAL A 480 -5.96 -16.58 31.92
CA VAL A 480 -5.11 -17.64 31.36
C VAL A 480 -5.33 -17.76 29.84
N MET A 481 -6.57 -17.75 29.40
CA MET A 481 -6.88 -17.80 27.97
C MET A 481 -6.33 -16.58 27.21
N THR A 482 -6.35 -15.39 27.84
CA THR A 482 -5.74 -14.18 27.25
C THR A 482 -4.22 -14.36 27.06
N VAL A 483 -3.54 -14.96 28.03
CA VAL A 483 -2.10 -15.29 27.90
C VAL A 483 -1.86 -16.30 26.76
N VAL A 484 -2.70 -17.34 26.66
CA VAL A 484 -2.59 -18.32 25.58
C VAL A 484 -2.80 -17.66 24.20
N ILE A 485 -3.83 -16.81 24.06
CA ILE A 485 -4.08 -16.06 22.80
C ILE A 485 -2.91 -15.13 22.48
N SER A 486 -2.33 -14.49 23.49
CA SER A 486 -1.18 -13.60 23.27
C SER A 486 0.05 -14.38 22.79
N ALA A 487 0.30 -15.56 23.35
CA ALA A 487 1.39 -16.44 22.91
C ALA A 487 1.14 -16.98 21.50
N GLU A 488 -0.08 -17.42 21.20
CA GLU A 488 -0.52 -17.84 19.87
C GLU A 488 -0.34 -16.73 18.82
N ALA A 489 -0.82 -15.51 19.13
CA ALA A 489 -0.74 -14.36 18.24
C ALA A 489 0.71 -13.92 18.00
N CYS A 490 1.55 -13.93 19.04
CA CYS A 490 2.97 -13.62 18.94
C CYS A 490 3.69 -14.66 18.05
N TYR A 491 3.42 -15.94 18.26
CA TYR A 491 4.00 -17.01 17.46
C TYR A 491 3.58 -16.94 15.99
N ASN A 492 2.30 -16.68 15.74
CA ASN A 492 1.81 -16.46 14.37
C ASN A 492 2.46 -15.23 13.70
N ALA A 493 2.67 -14.14 14.44
CA ALA A 493 3.34 -12.96 13.94
C ALA A 493 4.82 -13.25 13.61
N LEU A 494 5.52 -13.98 14.48
CA LEU A 494 6.91 -14.40 14.24
C LEU A 494 7.04 -15.25 12.96
N ASP A 495 6.14 -16.22 12.76
CA ASP A 495 6.14 -17.07 11.56
C ASP A 495 5.85 -16.24 10.30
N SER A 496 4.87 -15.34 10.37
CA SER A 496 4.50 -14.48 9.23
C SER A 496 5.64 -13.54 8.84
N PHE A 497 6.26 -12.84 9.80
CA PHE A 497 7.39 -11.95 9.52
C PHE A 497 8.61 -12.69 8.97
N LYS A 498 8.88 -13.90 9.48
CA LYS A 498 9.95 -14.74 8.94
C LYS A 498 9.70 -15.08 7.47
N LYS A 499 8.47 -15.47 7.12
CA LYS A 499 8.12 -15.84 5.74
C LYS A 499 8.11 -14.62 4.81
N ILE A 500 7.68 -13.45 5.28
CA ILE A 500 7.80 -12.18 4.56
C ILE A 500 9.28 -11.86 4.29
N ASP A 501 10.15 -11.99 5.31
CA ASP A 501 11.59 -11.77 5.12
C ASP A 501 12.21 -12.75 4.13
N GLU A 502 11.79 -14.02 4.17
CA GLU A 502 12.24 -15.05 3.22
C GLU A 502 11.76 -14.79 1.77
N GLU A 503 10.58 -14.20 1.58
CA GLU A 503 9.99 -13.92 0.26
C GLU A 503 10.49 -12.60 -0.33
N VAL A 504 10.41 -11.50 0.42
CA VAL A 504 10.61 -10.13 -0.09
C VAL A 504 11.68 -9.32 0.65
N ALA A 505 12.30 -9.89 1.66
CA ALA A 505 13.36 -9.35 2.51
C ALA A 505 13.08 -7.99 3.17
N TYR A 506 13.48 -7.84 4.43
CA TYR A 506 13.52 -6.54 5.09
C TYR A 506 14.80 -5.76 4.72
N SER A 507 14.64 -4.48 4.45
CA SER A 507 15.74 -3.60 4.03
C SER A 507 16.60 -3.15 5.21
N SER A 508 17.90 -2.88 4.92
CA SER A 508 18.84 -2.32 5.90
C SER A 508 18.52 -0.86 6.21
N ARG A 509 18.56 -0.54 7.50
CA ARG A 509 18.43 0.81 8.04
C ARG A 509 19.59 1.72 7.60
N THR A 510 20.80 1.22 7.77
CA THR A 510 22.04 1.97 7.44
C THR A 510 22.12 2.26 5.95
N SER A 511 21.75 1.28 5.09
CA SER A 511 21.68 1.50 3.64
C SER A 511 20.73 2.65 3.31
N TYR A 512 19.54 2.66 3.91
CA TYR A 512 18.57 3.72 3.64
C TYR A 512 19.12 5.11 4.01
N TYR A 513 19.56 5.28 5.27
CA TYR A 513 19.97 6.61 5.73
C TYR A 513 21.21 7.14 5.00
N ASN A 514 22.23 6.30 4.77
CA ASN A 514 23.45 6.75 4.11
C ASN A 514 23.18 7.18 2.66
N GLU A 515 22.42 6.39 1.91
CA GLU A 515 22.13 6.70 0.51
C GLU A 515 21.18 7.87 0.35
N ILE A 516 20.11 7.94 1.16
CA ILE A 516 19.16 9.07 1.07
C ILE A 516 19.79 10.37 1.55
N GLN A 517 20.60 10.35 2.61
CA GLN A 517 21.27 11.54 3.08
C GLN A 517 22.28 12.07 2.04
N ALA A 518 23.11 11.20 1.47
CA ALA A 518 24.07 11.59 0.44
C ALA A 518 23.37 12.21 -0.78
N GLY A 519 22.26 11.59 -1.24
CA GLY A 519 21.50 12.13 -2.35
C GLY A 519 20.91 13.53 -2.05
N ARG A 520 20.37 13.74 -0.84
CA ARG A 520 19.87 15.05 -0.43
C ARG A 520 20.97 16.10 -0.33
N ASP A 521 22.09 15.75 0.27
CA ASP A 521 23.22 16.69 0.42
C ASP A 521 23.71 17.16 -0.95
N VAL A 522 23.77 16.26 -1.95
CA VAL A 522 24.13 16.63 -3.32
C VAL A 522 23.06 17.51 -3.97
N THR A 523 21.77 17.21 -3.75
CA THR A 523 20.68 18.03 -4.29
C THR A 523 20.67 19.43 -3.64
N ASP A 524 20.89 19.53 -2.33
CA ASP A 524 20.99 20.80 -1.60
C ASP A 524 22.17 21.64 -2.09
N GLU A 525 23.32 21.03 -2.40
CA GLU A 525 24.48 21.73 -3.00
C GLU A 525 24.18 22.16 -4.44
N LEU A 526 23.46 21.34 -5.21
CA LEU A 526 23.06 21.66 -6.57
C LEU A 526 22.06 22.84 -6.60
N GLU A 527 21.12 22.92 -5.67
CA GLU A 527 20.19 24.05 -5.56
C GLU A 527 20.89 25.36 -5.16
N LYS A 528 21.97 25.27 -4.38
CA LYS A 528 22.83 26.45 -4.10
C LYS A 528 23.63 26.88 -5.31
N TYR A 529 24.06 25.93 -6.15
CA TYR A 529 24.80 26.19 -7.37
C TYR A 529 23.92 26.79 -8.46
N ASP A 530 22.70 26.27 -8.63
CA ASP A 530 21.71 26.69 -9.61
C ASP A 530 20.31 26.77 -8.99
N SER A 531 19.82 27.99 -8.77
CA SER A 531 18.50 28.25 -8.20
C SER A 531 17.38 28.35 -9.25
N SER A 532 17.65 28.08 -10.54
CA SER A 532 16.64 28.06 -11.60
C SER A 532 15.74 26.83 -11.51
N LEU A 533 14.60 26.85 -12.18
CA LEU A 533 13.77 25.66 -12.34
C LEU A 533 14.37 24.77 -13.43
N TYR A 534 14.95 23.64 -13.05
CA TYR A 534 15.56 22.66 -13.93
C TYR A 534 15.10 21.23 -13.59
N ARG A 535 15.34 20.27 -14.50
CA ARG A 535 15.27 18.84 -14.20
C ARG A 535 16.66 18.26 -14.00
N ALA A 536 16.72 17.27 -13.12
CA ALA A 536 17.91 16.47 -12.89
C ALA A 536 17.56 15.00 -12.69
N GLU A 537 18.48 14.11 -13.09
CA GLU A 537 18.36 12.66 -12.93
C GLU A 537 19.66 12.05 -12.44
N LYS A 538 19.67 10.75 -12.29
CA LYS A 538 20.84 10.01 -11.81
C LYS A 538 20.99 8.67 -12.50
N THR A 539 22.23 8.18 -12.58
CA THR A 539 22.58 6.91 -13.22
C THR A 539 22.47 5.69 -12.31
N PHE A 540 22.07 5.88 -11.06
CA PHE A 540 21.97 4.83 -10.04
C PHE A 540 20.64 4.94 -9.27
N PHE A 541 20.23 3.83 -8.69
CA PHE A 541 18.96 3.77 -7.97
C PHE A 541 19.10 2.90 -6.72
N ARG A 542 18.68 3.43 -5.56
CA ARG A 542 18.32 2.58 -4.43
C ARG A 542 16.94 1.94 -4.70
N CYS A 543 16.01 2.75 -5.10
CA CYS A 543 14.69 2.37 -5.64
C CYS A 543 14.25 3.44 -6.64
N VAL A 544 13.29 3.12 -7.49
CA VAL A 544 12.82 4.00 -8.56
C VAL A 544 12.23 5.34 -8.03
N ASN A 545 11.69 5.33 -6.81
CA ASN A 545 11.05 6.50 -6.21
C ASN A 545 11.98 7.39 -5.35
N ASP A 546 13.28 7.09 -5.30
CA ASP A 546 14.20 7.81 -4.43
C ASP A 546 14.38 9.29 -4.80
N ASN A 547 14.05 9.70 -6.04
CA ASN A 547 13.94 11.10 -6.44
C ASN A 547 13.05 11.93 -5.50
N LEU A 548 11.93 11.35 -5.02
CA LEU A 548 11.02 12.00 -4.07
C LEU A 548 11.67 12.30 -2.72
N ALA A 549 12.57 11.42 -2.26
CA ALA A 549 13.29 11.63 -1.01
C ALA A 549 14.48 12.58 -1.18
N TYR A 550 15.08 12.62 -2.36
CA TYR A 550 16.18 13.56 -2.67
C TYR A 550 15.68 14.98 -2.95
N GLY A 551 14.40 15.15 -3.34
CA GLY A 551 13.89 16.40 -3.88
C GLY A 551 14.32 16.63 -5.35
N LEU A 552 14.75 15.58 -6.05
CA LEU A 552 15.28 15.64 -7.41
C LEU A 552 14.13 15.65 -8.44
N ARG A 553 14.10 16.67 -9.31
CA ARG A 553 13.04 16.85 -10.31
C ARG A 553 13.35 16.02 -11.57
N GLY A 554 12.93 14.77 -11.59
CA GLY A 554 13.30 13.82 -12.66
C GLY A 554 12.13 13.03 -13.22
N ILE A 555 12.45 12.02 -14.06
CA ILE A 555 11.48 11.16 -14.74
C ILE A 555 11.22 9.85 -13.99
N SER A 556 12.16 9.43 -13.14
CA SER A 556 12.08 8.12 -12.47
C SER A 556 11.00 8.11 -11.39
N HIS A 557 10.02 7.22 -11.54
CA HIS A 557 8.90 7.11 -10.62
C HIS A 557 8.18 5.76 -10.73
N SER A 558 7.51 5.35 -9.66
CA SER A 558 6.60 4.20 -9.63
C SER A 558 5.44 4.46 -8.68
N SER A 559 4.21 4.33 -9.17
CA SER A 559 3.02 4.38 -8.30
C SER A 559 1.81 3.72 -8.94
N SER A 560 0.79 3.41 -8.13
CA SER A 560 -0.53 3.00 -8.64
C SER A 560 -1.35 4.16 -9.24
N VAL A 561 -0.83 5.39 -9.19
CA VAL A 561 -1.46 6.61 -9.69
C VAL A 561 -0.46 7.31 -10.61
N MET A 562 -0.44 6.95 -11.88
CA MET A 562 0.46 7.50 -12.89
C MET A 562 -0.33 8.03 -14.08
N ASN A 563 0.24 9.01 -14.79
CA ASN A 563 -0.33 9.56 -16.00
C ASN A 563 0.13 8.74 -17.22
N THR A 564 -0.77 7.97 -17.82
CA THR A 564 -0.45 7.12 -18.99
C THR A 564 0.06 7.90 -20.18
N LYS A 565 -0.38 9.14 -20.38
CA LYS A 565 0.12 9.97 -21.48
C LYS A 565 1.62 10.23 -21.37
N ILE A 566 2.09 10.50 -20.14
CA ILE A 566 3.51 10.72 -19.87
C ILE A 566 4.30 9.43 -20.00
N ILE A 567 3.78 8.31 -19.48
CA ILE A 567 4.43 7.01 -19.62
C ILE A 567 4.59 6.65 -21.11
N ASN A 568 3.55 6.81 -21.91
CA ASN A 568 3.60 6.53 -23.34
C ASN A 568 4.57 7.47 -24.09
N PHE A 569 4.67 8.72 -23.67
CA PHE A 569 5.66 9.66 -24.22
C PHE A 569 7.09 9.24 -23.85
N ILE A 570 7.35 8.92 -22.58
CA ILE A 570 8.65 8.48 -22.09
C ILE A 570 9.08 7.20 -22.84
N GLU A 571 8.16 6.25 -23.04
CA GLU A 571 8.38 5.05 -23.86
C GLU A 571 8.75 5.41 -25.29
N THR A 572 8.00 6.30 -25.93
CA THR A 572 8.22 6.74 -27.31
C THR A 572 9.58 7.41 -27.48
N MET A 573 10.08 8.10 -26.45
CA MET A 573 11.43 8.70 -26.44
C MET A 573 12.57 7.69 -26.17
N GLY A 574 12.24 6.44 -25.80
CA GLY A 574 13.23 5.38 -25.59
C GLY A 574 13.68 5.18 -24.16
N TYR A 575 13.18 5.95 -23.21
CA TYR A 575 13.44 5.69 -21.79
C TYR A 575 12.73 4.43 -21.30
N SER A 576 13.31 3.82 -20.30
CA SER A 576 12.77 2.63 -19.67
C SER A 576 11.40 2.85 -19.05
N MET A 577 10.43 1.99 -19.39
CA MET A 577 9.11 2.00 -18.77
C MET A 577 8.53 0.60 -18.54
N ARG A 578 7.66 0.51 -17.57
CA ARG A 578 6.75 -0.61 -17.31
C ARG A 578 5.41 -0.03 -16.87
N SER A 579 4.34 -0.78 -16.91
CA SER A 579 2.95 -0.31 -16.65
C SER A 579 2.75 0.73 -15.53
N TYR A 580 3.57 0.68 -14.49
CA TYR A 580 3.50 1.56 -13.31
C TYR A 580 4.86 2.12 -12.89
N VAL A 581 5.84 2.09 -13.80
CA VAL A 581 7.23 2.46 -13.51
C VAL A 581 7.81 3.18 -14.71
N THR A 582 8.43 4.33 -14.47
CA THR A 582 9.33 5.02 -15.40
C THR A 582 10.71 5.11 -14.79
N ARG A 583 11.77 5.08 -15.61
CA ARG A 583 13.13 5.07 -15.11
C ARG A 583 14.08 5.74 -16.10
N TYR A 584 15.07 6.46 -15.58
CA TYR A 584 16.11 7.11 -16.35
C TYR A 584 17.15 6.09 -16.85
N ASP A 585 16.74 5.27 -17.81
CA ASP A 585 17.58 4.34 -18.57
C ASP A 585 17.19 4.47 -20.04
N GLY A 586 18.10 4.31 -20.96
CA GLY A 586 17.86 4.49 -22.40
C GLY A 586 17.88 5.96 -22.84
N ASN A 587 18.49 6.81 -22.05
CA ASN A 587 18.65 8.22 -22.32
C ASN A 587 19.54 8.48 -23.55
N THR A 588 19.26 9.58 -24.23
CA THR A 588 20.03 10.08 -25.36
C THR A 588 20.23 11.59 -25.22
N PRO A 589 21.24 12.19 -25.85
CA PRO A 589 21.47 13.64 -25.82
C PRO A 589 20.25 14.46 -26.25
N LEU A 590 19.58 14.01 -27.31
CA LEU A 590 18.40 14.68 -27.86
C LEU A 590 17.23 14.63 -26.86
N ALA A 591 16.91 13.43 -26.32
CA ALA A 591 15.80 13.28 -25.39
C ALA A 591 16.01 14.04 -24.09
N ASP A 592 17.22 13.96 -23.52
CA ASP A 592 17.58 14.71 -22.30
C ASP A 592 17.47 16.22 -22.51
N SER A 593 17.98 16.71 -23.64
CA SER A 593 18.00 18.16 -23.93
C SER A 593 16.58 18.72 -24.13
N MET A 594 15.74 18.02 -24.90
CA MET A 594 14.37 18.47 -25.15
C MET A 594 13.48 18.37 -23.88
N LEU A 595 13.73 17.44 -22.96
CA LEU A 595 13.01 17.35 -21.69
C LEU A 595 13.55 18.29 -20.62
N GLY A 596 14.64 19.01 -20.90
CA GLY A 596 15.24 19.94 -19.95
C GLY A 596 15.99 19.28 -18.81
N ILE A 597 16.51 18.03 -19.02
CA ILE A 597 17.38 17.37 -18.06
C ILE A 597 18.75 18.03 -18.10
N LYS A 598 18.94 18.99 -17.18
CA LYS A 598 20.09 19.88 -17.12
C LYS A 598 21.26 19.28 -16.34
N TYR A 599 20.92 18.45 -15.33
CA TYR A 599 21.96 17.82 -14.50
C TYR A 599 21.74 16.31 -14.40
N VAL A 600 22.85 15.57 -14.36
CA VAL A 600 22.86 14.14 -14.12
C VAL A 600 23.85 13.83 -13.01
N ILE A 601 23.41 13.13 -11.97
CA ILE A 601 24.24 12.69 -10.85
C ILE A 601 24.73 11.28 -11.14
N ASP A 602 26.03 11.07 -11.11
CA ASP A 602 26.66 9.78 -11.35
C ASP A 602 27.46 9.29 -10.13
N ASN A 603 27.42 7.98 -9.86
CA ASN A 603 28.18 7.36 -8.78
C ASN A 603 29.45 6.65 -9.26
N ASN A 604 29.88 6.94 -10.49
CA ASN A 604 31.06 6.37 -11.18
C ASN A 604 31.03 4.83 -11.35
N ASN A 605 29.87 4.19 -11.11
CA ASN A 605 29.71 2.75 -11.29
C ASN A 605 29.03 2.37 -12.61
N ASN A 606 28.35 3.30 -13.27
CA ASN A 606 27.51 3.04 -14.45
C ASN A 606 27.73 4.09 -15.54
N SER A 607 28.96 4.24 -15.96
CA SER A 607 29.39 5.24 -16.97
C SER A 607 28.71 5.10 -18.34
N SER A 608 28.05 3.95 -18.62
CA SER A 608 27.32 3.75 -19.88
C SER A 608 26.02 4.57 -19.99
N LEU A 609 25.48 5.02 -18.88
CA LEU A 609 24.30 5.91 -18.82
C LEU A 609 24.66 7.39 -18.86
N LEU A 610 25.91 7.74 -18.60
CA LEU A 610 26.38 9.11 -18.63
C LEU A 610 26.81 9.47 -20.06
N ASN A 611 26.23 10.55 -20.60
CA ASN A 611 26.70 11.09 -21.88
C ASN A 611 28.11 11.69 -21.69
N PRO A 612 29.10 11.33 -22.53
CA PRO A 612 30.47 11.83 -22.42
C PRO A 612 30.60 13.34 -22.67
N ASP A 613 29.65 13.97 -23.34
CA ASP A 613 29.64 15.41 -23.61
C ASP A 613 29.15 16.23 -22.39
N TYR A 614 28.67 15.57 -21.34
CA TYR A 614 28.25 16.28 -20.14
C TYR A 614 29.45 16.70 -19.30
N GLU A 615 29.40 17.93 -18.82
CA GLU A 615 30.51 18.58 -18.12
C GLU A 615 30.42 18.34 -16.60
N PRO A 616 31.49 17.88 -15.93
CA PRO A 616 31.50 17.75 -14.48
C PRO A 616 31.43 19.13 -13.82
N VAL A 617 30.54 19.29 -12.81
CA VAL A 617 30.32 20.54 -12.09
C VAL A 617 31.01 20.50 -10.73
N PHE A 618 30.64 19.51 -9.91
CA PHE A 618 31.25 19.27 -8.60
C PHE A 618 31.06 17.81 -8.18
N SER A 619 31.82 17.40 -7.15
CA SER A 619 31.73 16.06 -6.58
C SER A 619 31.46 16.14 -5.08
N TYR A 620 30.77 15.13 -4.55
CA TYR A 620 30.41 14.98 -3.14
C TYR A 620 30.83 13.59 -2.63
N ASP A 621 31.68 13.56 -1.59
CA ASP A 621 32.16 12.32 -0.99
C ASP A 621 31.28 11.89 0.17
N TYR A 622 30.93 10.60 0.24
CA TYR A 622 30.14 10.05 1.33
C TYR A 622 30.58 8.61 1.65
N LYS A 623 30.09 8.07 2.76
CA LYS A 623 30.32 6.66 3.12
C LYS A 623 29.06 5.84 2.88
N ASN A 624 29.24 4.72 2.18
CA ASN A 624 28.15 3.76 1.96
C ASN A 624 27.89 2.90 3.22
N GLN A 625 26.91 1.98 3.15
CA GLN A 625 26.57 1.07 4.24
C GLN A 625 27.70 0.15 4.71
N LYS A 626 28.78 -0.02 3.94
CA LYS A 626 29.96 -0.81 4.28
C LYS A 626 31.10 0.04 4.82
N ASP A 627 30.85 1.32 5.13
CA ASP A 627 31.87 2.31 5.54
C ASP A 627 32.94 2.55 4.45
N GLU A 628 32.62 2.24 3.18
CA GLU A 628 33.51 2.52 2.04
C GLU A 628 33.27 3.96 1.56
N ASP A 629 34.38 4.63 1.24
CA ASP A 629 34.32 5.96 0.62
C ASP A 629 33.75 5.86 -0.79
N LYS A 630 32.73 6.66 -1.09
CA LYS A 630 32.04 6.77 -2.38
C LYS A 630 31.92 8.23 -2.76
N THR A 631 31.88 8.48 -4.06
CA THR A 631 31.79 9.84 -4.63
C THR A 631 30.59 9.90 -5.56
N LEU A 632 29.76 10.91 -5.39
CA LEU A 632 28.74 11.32 -6.36
C LEU A 632 29.28 12.53 -7.14
N THR A 633 29.20 12.49 -8.45
CA THR A 633 29.62 13.59 -9.32
C THR A 633 28.41 14.12 -10.08
N VAL A 634 28.21 15.43 -10.04
CA VAL A 634 27.15 16.12 -10.78
C VAL A 634 27.72 16.57 -12.12
N TYR A 635 27.05 16.20 -13.18
CA TYR A 635 27.37 16.58 -14.56
C TYR A 635 26.29 17.51 -15.11
N ARG A 636 26.69 18.50 -15.89
CA ARG A 636 25.78 19.41 -16.59
C ARG A 636 25.66 19.00 -18.06
N ASN A 637 24.41 18.86 -18.52
CA ASN A 637 24.11 18.82 -19.95
C ASN A 637 24.15 20.25 -20.52
N PRO A 638 25.13 20.61 -21.36
CA PRO A 638 25.25 21.97 -21.91
C PRO A 638 24.12 22.29 -22.89
N ASP A 639 23.43 21.28 -23.43
CA ASP A 639 22.41 21.38 -24.46
C ASP A 639 20.97 21.36 -23.91
N ALA A 640 20.81 21.20 -22.61
CA ALA A 640 19.49 21.19 -21.97
C ALA A 640 18.70 22.49 -22.24
N LEU A 641 17.45 22.32 -22.72
CA LEU A 641 16.49 23.42 -22.88
C LEU A 641 15.83 23.76 -21.53
N SER A 642 15.25 24.96 -21.46
CA SER A 642 14.39 25.34 -20.34
C SER A 642 13.13 24.45 -20.30
N ILE A 643 12.38 24.48 -19.19
CA ILE A 643 11.07 23.79 -19.05
C ILE A 643 10.05 24.25 -20.10
N GLY A 644 10.25 25.42 -20.68
CA GLY A 644 9.43 25.93 -21.79
C GLY A 644 10.31 26.63 -22.84
N TYR A 645 9.97 26.46 -24.10
CA TYR A 645 10.67 27.07 -25.23
C TYR A 645 9.75 27.15 -26.47
N MET A 646 10.11 28.02 -27.41
CA MET A 646 9.35 28.17 -28.65
C MET A 646 9.73 27.09 -29.66
N ILE A 647 8.73 26.54 -30.33
CA ILE A 647 8.87 25.54 -31.39
C ILE A 647 7.95 25.89 -32.57
N ASP A 648 8.20 25.31 -33.73
CA ASP A 648 7.34 25.46 -34.88
C ASP A 648 5.94 24.89 -34.62
N ASN A 649 4.91 25.63 -35.02
CA ASN A 649 3.52 25.27 -34.75
C ASN A 649 3.04 23.99 -35.49
N SER A 650 3.77 23.51 -36.52
CA SER A 650 3.50 22.22 -37.18
C SER A 650 3.52 21.03 -36.23
N ILE A 651 4.20 21.15 -35.07
CA ILE A 651 4.21 20.13 -34.00
C ILE A 651 2.81 19.73 -33.53
N THR A 652 1.83 20.63 -33.61
CA THR A 652 0.43 20.36 -33.22
C THR A 652 -0.23 19.30 -34.06
N ASN A 653 0.29 19.06 -35.30
CA ASN A 653 -0.19 18.06 -36.24
C ASN A 653 0.61 16.76 -36.18
N LEU A 654 1.66 16.67 -35.37
CA LEU A 654 2.54 15.52 -35.31
C LEU A 654 1.86 14.32 -34.61
N ALA A 655 1.69 13.23 -35.35
CA ALA A 655 1.22 11.95 -34.81
C ALA A 655 2.40 11.22 -34.16
N PHE A 656 2.74 11.61 -32.94
CA PHE A 656 3.97 11.18 -32.27
C PHE A 656 3.88 9.80 -31.60
N LEU A 657 2.72 9.47 -31.03
CA LEU A 657 2.53 8.21 -30.31
C LEU A 657 2.20 7.06 -31.27
N GLY A 658 2.84 5.89 -31.00
CA GLY A 658 2.62 4.66 -31.77
C GLY A 658 3.74 4.34 -32.76
N ASN A 659 4.84 5.10 -32.76
CA ASN A 659 6.04 4.74 -33.49
C ASN A 659 6.84 3.69 -32.69
N ASP A 660 7.10 2.55 -33.31
CA ASP A 660 7.77 1.43 -32.65
C ASP A 660 9.29 1.65 -32.45
N ASN A 661 9.87 2.71 -33.03
CA ASN A 661 11.30 2.98 -32.95
C ASN A 661 11.58 4.37 -32.35
N PRO A 662 12.21 4.45 -31.17
CA PRO A 662 12.46 5.72 -30.50
C PRO A 662 13.40 6.68 -31.24
N PHE A 663 14.37 6.19 -32.05
CA PHE A 663 15.24 7.07 -32.82
C PHE A 663 14.49 7.78 -33.95
N ASN A 664 13.57 7.08 -34.61
CA ASN A 664 12.69 7.71 -35.58
C ASN A 664 11.81 8.77 -34.90
N SER A 665 11.29 8.47 -33.70
CA SER A 665 10.49 9.44 -32.93
C SER A 665 11.28 10.68 -32.53
N GLN A 666 12.53 10.50 -32.11
CA GLN A 666 13.42 11.61 -31.77
C GLN A 666 13.79 12.46 -32.99
N ASN A 667 14.14 11.81 -34.12
CA ASN A 667 14.38 12.51 -35.39
C ASN A 667 13.16 13.35 -35.80
N MET A 668 11.96 12.77 -35.77
CA MET A 668 10.72 13.47 -36.08
C MET A 668 10.46 14.64 -35.14
N LEU A 669 10.67 14.46 -33.85
CA LEU A 669 10.40 15.46 -32.84
C LEU A 669 11.24 16.71 -33.04
N LEU A 670 12.56 16.59 -33.08
CA LEU A 670 13.45 17.73 -33.20
C LEU A 670 13.32 18.41 -34.58
N SER A 671 13.24 17.62 -35.64
CA SER A 671 13.06 18.12 -37.01
C SER A 671 11.76 18.94 -37.15
N THR A 672 10.64 18.46 -36.56
CA THR A 672 9.36 19.20 -36.55
C THR A 672 9.44 20.43 -35.66
N ALA A 673 10.05 20.34 -34.49
CA ALA A 673 10.18 21.45 -33.56
C ALA A 673 10.95 22.66 -34.15
N THR A 674 11.88 22.39 -35.05
CA THR A 674 12.68 23.42 -35.74
C THR A 674 12.15 23.80 -37.12
N GLY A 675 10.98 23.29 -37.54
CA GLY A 675 10.34 23.61 -38.84
C GLY A 675 11.02 22.96 -40.03
N ASN A 676 11.88 21.94 -39.81
CA ASN A 676 12.62 21.25 -40.85
C ASN A 676 11.82 20.08 -41.48
N THR A 677 10.47 20.10 -41.42
CA THR A 677 9.60 19.05 -41.97
C THR A 677 8.66 19.59 -43.03
N GLU A 678 8.60 18.94 -44.21
CA GLU A 678 7.54 19.15 -45.19
C GLU A 678 6.42 18.13 -44.99
N PHE A 679 5.19 18.62 -44.82
CA PHE A 679 4.01 17.78 -44.67
C PHE A 679 3.32 17.59 -46.00
N LEU A 680 3.24 16.36 -46.50
CA LEU A 680 2.56 16.08 -47.75
C LEU A 680 1.72 14.80 -47.71
N ASN A 681 0.43 14.91 -47.45
CA ASN A 681 -0.55 13.88 -47.84
C ASN A 681 -1.89 14.46 -48.21
N GLN A 682 -2.48 13.95 -49.33
CA GLN A 682 -3.80 14.29 -49.79
C GLN A 682 -4.96 13.78 -48.91
N ASP A 683 -4.66 12.87 -47.98
CA ASP A 683 -5.66 12.28 -47.09
C ASP A 683 -5.57 12.79 -45.65
N GLY A 684 -4.71 13.78 -45.37
CA GLY A 684 -4.52 14.37 -44.04
C GLY A 684 -3.61 13.57 -43.13
N SER A 685 -2.96 12.50 -43.62
CA SER A 685 -1.89 11.81 -42.89
C SER A 685 -0.55 12.52 -43.13
N ILE A 686 0.32 12.54 -42.09
CA ILE A 686 1.60 13.25 -42.12
C ILE A 686 2.61 12.34 -42.83
N LEU A 687 3.11 12.75 -43.98
CA LEU A 687 4.28 12.19 -44.62
C LEU A 687 5.45 13.12 -44.35
N ILE A 688 6.45 12.59 -43.67
CA ILE A 688 7.68 13.32 -43.35
C ILE A 688 8.62 13.06 -44.53
N ASN A 689 8.68 14.00 -45.47
CA ASN A 689 9.70 13.99 -46.53
C ASN A 689 10.71 15.09 -46.20
N GLY A 690 11.97 14.73 -46.03
CA GLY A 690 13.07 15.66 -45.83
C GLY A 690 13.46 15.91 -44.39
N ASN A 691 13.27 14.93 -43.49
CA ASN A 691 13.72 15.05 -42.12
C ASN A 691 15.22 15.16 -42.05
N LYS A 692 15.72 16.07 -41.18
CA LYS A 692 17.05 15.91 -40.66
C LYS A 692 17.08 14.62 -39.82
N GLU A 693 18.00 13.74 -40.12
CA GLU A 693 18.21 12.50 -39.35
C GLU A 693 19.40 12.71 -38.42
N TYR A 694 19.10 13.01 -37.15
CA TYR A 694 20.10 13.11 -36.09
C TYR A 694 20.62 11.73 -35.68
N TYR A 695 19.85 10.70 -35.97
CA TYR A 695 20.19 9.29 -35.83
C TYR A 695 19.97 8.59 -37.15
N THR A 696 21.06 8.16 -37.82
CA THR A 696 20.97 7.39 -39.05
C THR A 696 21.24 5.89 -38.80
N ARG A 697 20.37 5.07 -39.38
CA ARG A 697 20.50 3.63 -39.21
C ARG A 697 21.79 3.11 -39.93
N LEU A 698 22.55 2.27 -39.20
CA LEU A 698 23.73 1.59 -39.74
C LEU A 698 23.33 0.30 -40.42
N ASP A 699 23.98 0.00 -41.56
CA ASP A 699 23.91 -1.33 -42.18
C ASP A 699 24.67 -2.34 -41.33
N THR A 700 24.07 -3.49 -41.08
CA THR A 700 24.66 -4.53 -40.21
C THR A 700 24.71 -5.88 -40.89
N GLU A 701 25.82 -6.59 -40.70
CA GLU A 701 25.98 -8.00 -41.05
C GLU A 701 25.76 -8.87 -39.80
N ILE A 702 24.85 -9.85 -39.87
CA ILE A 702 24.42 -10.65 -38.70
C ILE A 702 24.84 -12.09 -38.93
N SER A 703 25.48 -12.68 -37.92
CA SER A 703 25.74 -14.12 -37.83
C SER A 703 25.25 -14.68 -36.50
N THR A 704 24.73 -15.89 -36.53
CA THR A 704 24.11 -16.50 -35.34
C THR A 704 24.75 -17.85 -35.03
N GLN A 705 24.82 -18.16 -33.71
CA GLN A 705 25.26 -19.46 -33.20
C GLN A 705 24.19 -19.98 -32.24
N GLN A 706 23.65 -21.18 -32.48
CA GLN A 706 22.60 -21.83 -31.69
C GLN A 706 21.33 -20.93 -31.54
N ILE A 707 21.01 -20.19 -32.60
CA ILE A 707 19.86 -19.29 -32.69
C ILE A 707 19.08 -19.61 -33.96
N GLN A 708 17.77 -19.79 -33.80
CA GLN A 708 16.81 -19.88 -34.90
C GLN A 708 16.32 -18.49 -35.25
N VAL A 709 16.32 -18.17 -36.53
CA VAL A 709 15.84 -16.90 -37.08
C VAL A 709 14.53 -17.17 -37.81
N SER A 710 13.48 -16.52 -37.44
CA SER A 710 12.16 -16.69 -38.02
C SER A 710 11.45 -15.35 -38.27
N PRO A 711 10.73 -15.19 -39.40
CA PRO A 711 9.95 -13.98 -39.66
C PRO A 711 8.71 -13.91 -38.76
N TYR A 712 8.39 -12.70 -38.30
CA TYR A 712 7.19 -12.41 -37.49
C TYR A 712 6.55 -11.07 -37.91
N GLY A 713 5.66 -11.10 -38.89
CA GLY A 713 5.17 -9.89 -39.56
C GLY A 713 6.30 -9.15 -40.24
N ASP A 714 6.47 -7.88 -39.90
CA ASP A 714 7.57 -7.02 -40.41
C ASP A 714 8.85 -7.12 -39.55
N GLN A 715 8.85 -7.98 -38.52
CA GLN A 715 9.94 -8.17 -37.56
C GLN A 715 10.63 -9.54 -37.76
N THR A 716 11.81 -9.69 -37.20
CA THR A 716 12.56 -10.94 -37.18
C THR A 716 12.67 -11.41 -35.72
N LEU A 717 12.27 -12.65 -35.45
CA LEU A 717 12.48 -13.29 -34.16
C LEU A 717 13.77 -14.07 -34.13
N TYR A 718 14.56 -13.89 -33.09
CA TYR A 718 15.76 -14.64 -32.77
C TYR A 718 15.50 -15.45 -31.50
N THR A 719 15.43 -16.78 -31.65
CA THR A 719 15.10 -17.70 -30.56
C THR A 719 16.24 -18.71 -30.39
N ALA A 720 16.66 -18.94 -29.15
CA ALA A 720 17.68 -19.96 -28.91
C ALA A 720 17.18 -21.37 -29.29
N ASP A 721 18.12 -22.22 -29.82
CA ASP A 721 17.83 -23.64 -30.05
C ASP A 721 17.45 -24.34 -28.73
N ALA A 722 16.63 -25.39 -28.80
CA ALA A 722 16.15 -26.12 -27.63
C ALA A 722 17.28 -26.66 -26.73
N ASP A 723 18.43 -27.05 -27.36
CA ASP A 723 19.58 -27.60 -26.67
C ASP A 723 20.75 -26.61 -26.60
N ALA A 724 20.47 -25.31 -26.76
CA ALA A 724 21.53 -24.29 -26.79
C ALA A 724 22.26 -24.23 -25.44
N VAL A 725 23.59 -24.17 -25.51
CA VAL A 725 24.45 -23.97 -24.33
C VAL A 725 24.96 -22.54 -24.27
N ASP A 726 25.28 -21.94 -25.42
CA ASP A 726 25.75 -20.56 -25.53
C ASP A 726 25.17 -19.91 -26.80
N PRO A 727 23.89 -19.52 -26.76
CA PRO A 727 23.24 -18.90 -27.91
C PRO A 727 23.72 -17.46 -28.09
N ILE A 728 24.35 -17.18 -29.26
CA ILE A 728 25.00 -15.90 -29.55
C ILE A 728 24.49 -15.33 -30.87
N ILE A 729 24.34 -14.01 -30.93
CA ILE A 729 24.17 -13.23 -32.15
C ILE A 729 25.38 -12.29 -32.26
N ASN A 730 26.18 -12.42 -33.30
CA ASN A 730 27.26 -11.49 -33.63
C ASN A 730 26.78 -10.54 -34.74
N ILE A 731 26.97 -9.25 -34.50
CA ILE A 731 26.52 -8.17 -35.38
C ILE A 731 27.73 -7.32 -35.72
N HIS A 732 28.00 -7.13 -37.01
CA HIS A 732 29.10 -6.34 -37.51
C HIS A 732 28.60 -5.12 -38.25
N PHE A 733 29.24 -3.98 -38.02
CA PHE A 733 28.97 -2.73 -38.71
C PHE A 733 30.23 -1.84 -38.69
N THR A 734 30.20 -0.72 -39.44
CA THR A 734 31.31 0.23 -39.53
C THR A 734 30.86 1.61 -39.05
N ALA A 735 31.63 2.23 -38.17
CA ALA A 735 31.39 3.60 -37.72
C ALA A 735 31.48 4.58 -38.90
N GLN A 736 30.50 5.45 -39.05
CA GLN A 736 30.42 6.45 -40.11
C GLN A 736 31.08 7.78 -39.71
N THR A 737 30.86 8.22 -38.47
CA THR A 737 31.46 9.42 -37.85
C THR A 737 32.18 9.05 -36.56
N SER A 738 32.82 10.03 -35.92
CA SER A 738 33.42 9.87 -34.57
C SER A 738 32.41 10.04 -33.44
N ASP A 739 31.15 10.34 -33.78
CA ASP A 739 30.09 10.52 -32.79
C ASP A 739 29.61 9.16 -32.23
N ASP A 740 28.77 9.22 -31.20
CA ASP A 740 28.25 8.03 -30.51
C ASP A 740 27.37 7.16 -31.39
N ILE A 741 27.52 5.86 -31.23
CA ILE A 741 26.67 4.83 -31.80
C ILE A 741 25.72 4.31 -30.68
N TYR A 742 24.46 4.14 -31.00
CA TYR A 742 23.45 3.59 -30.12
C TYR A 742 22.85 2.32 -30.69
N MET A 743 22.51 1.37 -29.81
CA MET A 743 21.76 0.16 -30.14
C MET A 743 20.36 0.28 -29.63
N TYR A 744 19.36 -0.03 -30.44
CA TYR A 744 18.00 -0.30 -30.06
C TYR A 744 17.78 -1.82 -30.04
N LEU A 745 17.21 -2.34 -28.94
CA LEU A 745 16.92 -3.76 -28.77
C LEU A 745 15.49 -3.95 -28.28
N LYS A 746 14.75 -4.87 -28.91
CA LYS A 746 13.38 -5.25 -28.52
C LYS A 746 13.32 -6.74 -28.19
N THR A 747 12.79 -7.07 -27.01
CA THR A 747 12.58 -8.46 -26.57
C THR A 747 11.10 -8.78 -26.41
N GLN A 748 10.75 -10.07 -26.51
CA GLN A 748 9.35 -10.50 -26.38
C GLN A 748 8.89 -10.62 -24.92
N ASN A 749 9.78 -10.99 -24.03
CA ASN A 749 9.45 -11.45 -22.68
C ASN A 749 10.21 -10.74 -21.57
N GLU A 750 10.54 -9.46 -21.74
CA GLU A 750 11.15 -8.58 -20.73
C GLU A 750 12.36 -9.21 -20.01
N LYS A 751 13.25 -9.90 -20.74
CA LYS A 751 14.31 -10.71 -20.12
C LYS A 751 15.70 -10.30 -20.57
N ALA A 752 16.69 -10.63 -19.73
CA ALA A 752 18.05 -10.18 -19.85
C ALA A 752 18.81 -10.71 -21.08
N VAL A 753 19.51 -9.82 -21.75
CA VAL A 753 20.50 -10.11 -22.79
C VAL A 753 21.84 -9.52 -22.36
N ASN A 754 22.91 -10.28 -22.42
CA ASN A 754 24.25 -9.73 -22.20
C ASN A 754 24.78 -9.16 -23.54
N THR A 755 25.29 -7.94 -23.46
CA THR A 755 25.80 -7.21 -24.59
C THR A 755 27.32 -7.01 -24.44
N TRP A 756 28.08 -7.42 -25.44
CA TRP A 756 29.52 -7.29 -25.51
C TRP A 756 29.93 -6.55 -26.78
N ILE A 757 31.03 -5.82 -26.74
CA ILE A 757 31.55 -5.07 -27.87
C ILE A 757 33.04 -5.32 -28.05
N SER A 758 33.49 -5.38 -29.31
CA SER A 758 34.89 -5.32 -29.71
C SER A 758 35.08 -4.52 -31.00
N SER A 759 36.17 -3.77 -31.06
CA SER A 759 36.67 -3.12 -32.25
C SER A 759 38.11 -3.61 -32.58
N GLU A 760 38.63 -4.57 -31.83
CA GLU A 760 39.96 -5.09 -31.95
C GLU A 760 39.93 -6.44 -32.67
N LYS A 761 40.72 -6.57 -33.73
CA LYS A 761 40.88 -7.83 -34.48
C LYS A 761 42.22 -8.52 -34.17
N GLY A 762 42.19 -9.82 -33.97
CA GLY A 762 43.38 -10.66 -33.85
C GLY A 762 44.09 -10.84 -35.17
N SER A 763 45.22 -11.54 -35.13
CA SER A 763 46.02 -11.86 -36.34
C SER A 763 45.31 -12.78 -37.34
N ASP A 764 44.26 -13.46 -36.91
CA ASP A 764 43.38 -14.32 -37.71
C ASP A 764 42.16 -13.56 -38.30
N GLY A 765 42.06 -12.23 -38.05
CA GLY A 765 40.99 -11.39 -38.52
C GLY A 765 39.68 -11.47 -37.67
N GLN A 766 39.65 -12.31 -36.62
CA GLN A 766 38.54 -12.42 -35.74
C GLN A 766 38.57 -11.32 -34.67
N PHE A 767 37.38 -10.87 -34.22
CA PHE A 767 37.29 -9.90 -33.13
C PHE A 767 37.71 -10.52 -31.80
N THR A 768 38.47 -9.75 -31.01
CA THR A 768 39.07 -10.15 -29.73
C THR A 768 38.78 -9.10 -28.66
N ASN A 769 39.13 -9.37 -27.40
CA ASN A 769 39.01 -8.40 -26.29
C ASN A 769 37.62 -7.79 -26.13
N HIS A 770 36.58 -8.62 -26.19
CA HIS A 770 35.20 -8.19 -25.97
C HIS A 770 34.99 -7.57 -24.57
N LYS A 771 34.54 -6.34 -24.53
CA LYS A 771 34.16 -5.61 -23.29
C LYS A 771 32.66 -5.67 -23.12
N SER A 772 32.21 -5.88 -21.89
CA SER A 772 30.78 -5.82 -21.59
C SER A 772 30.27 -4.39 -21.73
N LEU A 773 29.17 -4.19 -22.46
CA LEU A 773 28.44 -2.94 -22.54
C LEU A 773 27.40 -2.83 -21.41
N GLY A 774 27.10 -3.93 -20.76
CA GLY A 774 26.17 -4.02 -19.67
C GLY A 774 25.74 -5.45 -19.42
N SER A 775 25.42 -5.77 -18.19
CA SER A 775 24.84 -7.05 -17.82
C SER A 775 23.37 -6.88 -17.54
N GLY A 776 22.54 -7.73 -18.07
CA GLY A 776 21.19 -8.13 -17.69
C GLY A 776 20.19 -7.10 -17.15
N ALA A 777 20.64 -6.11 -16.38
CA ALA A 777 19.79 -5.13 -15.73
C ALA A 777 19.11 -4.15 -16.69
N TYR A 778 19.71 -3.87 -17.84
CA TYR A 778 19.13 -2.95 -18.81
C TYR A 778 17.86 -3.48 -19.45
N PHE A 779 17.76 -4.81 -19.59
CA PHE A 779 16.69 -5.46 -20.33
C PHE A 779 15.74 -6.24 -19.44
N GLU A 780 16.09 -6.38 -18.16
CA GLU A 780 15.20 -6.94 -17.15
C GLU A 780 14.03 -5.98 -16.90
N ASN A 781 12.88 -6.25 -17.38
CA ASN A 781 11.62 -5.52 -17.18
C ASN A 781 11.24 -4.53 -18.30
N HIS A 782 11.92 -4.52 -19.46
CA HIS A 782 11.55 -3.63 -20.55
C HIS A 782 11.30 -4.40 -21.84
N ASN A 783 10.31 -3.94 -22.63
CA ASN A 783 10.02 -4.51 -23.94
C ASN A 783 11.08 -4.12 -24.97
N TYR A 784 11.80 -3.03 -24.75
CA TYR A 784 12.95 -2.57 -25.55
C TYR A 784 13.85 -1.65 -24.71
N SER A 785 15.07 -1.43 -25.19
CA SER A 785 16.03 -0.53 -24.57
C SER A 785 16.95 0.10 -25.59
N ILE A 786 17.34 1.34 -25.31
CA ILE A 786 18.45 2.01 -25.97
C ILE A 786 19.71 1.80 -25.13
N VAL A 787 20.80 1.44 -25.79
CA VAL A 787 22.12 1.30 -25.18
C VAL A 787 23.14 2.07 -25.99
N ARG A 788 23.94 2.91 -25.32
CA ARG A 788 25.10 3.55 -25.94
C ARG A 788 26.18 2.52 -26.19
N VAL A 789 26.55 2.34 -27.43
CA VAL A 789 27.61 1.41 -27.86
C VAL A 789 29.00 2.02 -27.68
N GLY A 790 29.12 3.31 -27.93
CA GLY A 790 30.37 4.09 -27.85
C GLY A 790 30.65 4.91 -29.10
N SER A 791 31.74 5.65 -29.04
CA SER A 791 32.27 6.44 -30.17
C SER A 791 33.55 5.82 -30.73
N PHE A 792 33.71 5.84 -32.07
CA PHE A 792 34.83 5.17 -32.80
C PHE A 792 35.26 6.06 -33.93
N GLU A 793 36.52 5.94 -34.31
CA GLU A 793 37.05 6.64 -35.52
C GLU A 793 36.26 6.16 -36.76
N PRO A 794 35.94 7.07 -37.70
CA PRO A 794 35.29 6.72 -38.96
C PRO A 794 36.01 5.59 -39.71
N GLY A 795 35.25 4.61 -40.17
CA GLY A 795 35.82 3.44 -40.84
C GLY A 795 36.23 2.29 -39.90
N THR A 796 36.09 2.45 -38.58
CA THR A 796 36.33 1.35 -37.64
C THR A 796 35.25 0.29 -37.78
N GLU A 797 35.66 -0.97 -37.99
CA GLU A 797 34.77 -2.12 -37.95
C GLU A 797 34.53 -2.53 -36.50
N ILE A 798 33.25 -2.81 -36.14
CA ILE A 798 32.81 -3.10 -34.80
C ILE A 798 31.99 -4.41 -34.79
N GLU A 799 32.26 -5.27 -33.80
CA GLU A 799 31.40 -6.40 -33.50
C GLU A 799 30.62 -6.13 -32.19
N VAL A 800 29.31 -6.25 -32.24
CA VAL A 800 28.48 -6.35 -31.06
C VAL A 800 27.96 -7.77 -30.93
N ARG A 801 28.19 -8.38 -29.78
CA ARG A 801 27.75 -9.73 -29.44
C ARG A 801 26.63 -9.71 -28.42
N LEU A 802 25.49 -10.28 -28.78
CA LEU A 802 24.36 -10.51 -27.86
C LEU A 802 24.37 -11.97 -27.42
N THR A 803 24.52 -12.20 -26.11
CA THR A 803 24.39 -13.53 -25.51
C THR A 803 23.01 -13.63 -24.84
N VAL A 804 22.19 -14.54 -25.36
CA VAL A 804 20.82 -14.76 -24.90
C VAL A 804 20.86 -15.62 -23.64
N ARG A 805 20.22 -15.17 -22.57
CA ARG A 805 20.17 -15.90 -21.29
C ARG A 805 18.98 -16.82 -21.18
N LEU A 806 19.21 -17.98 -20.56
CA LEU A 806 18.16 -18.85 -20.08
C LEU A 806 17.51 -18.24 -18.83
N ASN A 807 16.22 -18.18 -18.81
CA ASN A 807 15.45 -17.64 -17.69
C ASN A 807 14.86 -18.74 -16.83
N SER A 808 15.31 -18.86 -15.59
CA SER A 808 14.86 -19.84 -14.60
C SER A 808 14.05 -19.19 -13.48
N THR A 809 13.00 -18.43 -13.82
CA THR A 809 12.11 -17.87 -12.76
C THR A 809 11.08 -18.88 -12.25
N GLU A 810 10.83 -19.96 -13.00
CA GLU A 810 10.02 -21.11 -12.58
C GLU A 810 10.77 -22.40 -12.88
N PRO A 811 10.89 -23.34 -11.93
CA PRO A 811 11.64 -24.59 -12.11
C PRO A 811 11.21 -25.46 -13.29
N ASP A 812 9.98 -25.25 -13.77
CA ASP A 812 9.35 -26.05 -14.82
C ASP A 812 9.26 -25.32 -16.17
N LYS A 813 9.81 -24.09 -16.28
CA LYS A 813 9.79 -23.27 -17.50
C LYS A 813 11.12 -22.55 -17.70
N GLU A 814 12.11 -23.25 -18.10
CA GLU A 814 13.35 -22.67 -18.62
C GLU A 814 13.08 -22.15 -20.02
N GLU A 815 12.90 -20.86 -20.20
CA GLU A 815 12.73 -20.22 -21.50
C GLU A 815 13.86 -19.22 -21.75
N TYR A 816 14.49 -19.30 -22.92
CA TYR A 816 15.43 -18.28 -23.39
C TYR A 816 14.72 -16.98 -23.74
N THR A 817 15.41 -15.86 -23.60
CA THR A 817 14.94 -14.58 -24.09
C THR A 817 14.72 -14.65 -25.60
N ILE A 818 13.58 -14.17 -26.07
CA ILE A 818 13.30 -14.03 -27.51
C ILE A 818 13.55 -12.58 -27.89
N ILE A 819 14.48 -12.36 -28.81
CA ILE A 819 14.79 -11.05 -29.38
C ILE A 819 13.88 -10.84 -30.59
N LYS A 820 13.11 -9.73 -30.59
CA LYS A 820 12.22 -9.38 -31.70
C LYS A 820 12.87 -8.53 -32.77
N ASP A 821 13.74 -7.62 -32.37
CA ASP A 821 14.43 -6.70 -33.26
C ASP A 821 15.62 -6.08 -32.55
N PHE A 822 16.61 -5.71 -33.30
CA PHE A 822 17.73 -4.86 -32.89
C PHE A 822 18.24 -4.05 -34.08
N GLN A 823 18.60 -2.79 -33.82
CA GLN A 823 19.09 -1.87 -34.84
C GLN A 823 20.19 -1.00 -34.25
N PHE A 824 21.09 -0.51 -35.08
CA PHE A 824 22.16 0.36 -34.65
C PHE A 824 22.04 1.70 -35.36
N TYR A 825 22.31 2.76 -34.65
CA TYR A 825 22.18 4.12 -35.13
C TYR A 825 23.44 4.92 -34.84
N GLN A 826 23.91 5.63 -35.85
CA GLN A 826 24.99 6.63 -35.75
C GLN A 826 24.33 7.97 -35.35
N PHE A 827 24.78 8.56 -34.26
CA PHE A 827 24.40 9.93 -33.90
C PHE A 827 25.16 10.94 -34.76
N HIS A 828 24.58 12.06 -35.10
CA HIS A 828 25.16 13.18 -35.83
C HIS A 828 25.09 14.44 -34.95
N LYS A 829 26.14 14.63 -34.18
CA LYS A 829 26.22 15.69 -33.20
C LYS A 829 26.16 17.08 -33.80
N ASP A 830 26.78 17.31 -34.94
CA ASP A 830 26.79 18.57 -35.66
C ASP A 830 25.37 19.03 -36.06
N LEU A 831 24.56 18.12 -36.58
CA LEU A 831 23.16 18.40 -36.93
C LEU A 831 22.31 18.69 -35.71
N PHE A 832 22.55 17.94 -34.63
CA PHE A 832 21.87 18.15 -33.34
C PHE A 832 22.24 19.50 -32.72
N ASP A 833 23.52 19.86 -32.67
CA ASP A 833 24.01 21.12 -32.08
C ASP A 833 23.44 22.33 -32.84
N GLU A 834 23.35 22.27 -34.18
CA GLU A 834 22.75 23.32 -35.03
C GLU A 834 21.30 23.59 -34.61
N ASP A 835 20.46 22.55 -34.51
CA ASP A 835 19.02 22.70 -34.30
C ASP A 835 18.67 22.95 -32.81
N ILE A 836 19.42 22.39 -31.87
CA ILE A 836 19.28 22.74 -30.44
C ILE A 836 19.65 24.20 -30.22
N ALA A 837 20.67 24.73 -30.91
CA ALA A 837 21.03 26.15 -30.81
C ALA A 837 19.91 27.09 -31.29
N LEU A 838 19.09 26.67 -32.26
CA LEU A 838 17.88 27.39 -32.66
C LEU A 838 16.83 27.43 -31.53
N LEU A 839 16.54 26.30 -30.94
CA LEU A 839 15.56 26.21 -29.85
C LEU A 839 16.00 26.97 -28.59
N LYS A 840 17.33 27.08 -28.35
CA LYS A 840 17.89 27.85 -27.23
C LYS A 840 17.67 29.36 -27.34
N GLN A 841 17.36 29.92 -28.54
CA GLN A 841 17.21 31.35 -28.75
C GLN A 841 15.96 31.95 -28.06
N ASN A 842 14.87 31.18 -28.01
CA ASN A 842 13.57 31.60 -27.50
C ASN A 842 13.07 30.67 -26.41
N GLN A 843 13.72 30.73 -25.25
CA GLN A 843 13.35 29.90 -24.08
C GLN A 843 12.55 30.73 -23.07
N TRP A 844 11.77 30.06 -22.24
CA TRP A 844 11.03 30.67 -21.14
C TRP A 844 11.98 31.06 -20.02
N GLU A 845 12.18 32.34 -19.84
CA GLU A 845 12.95 32.93 -18.75
C GLU A 845 12.06 32.97 -17.49
N ILE A 846 12.19 31.97 -16.63
CA ILE A 846 11.39 31.85 -15.42
C ILE A 846 11.92 32.82 -14.37
N SER A 847 11.06 33.73 -13.90
CA SER A 847 11.36 34.75 -12.91
C SER A 847 10.91 34.42 -11.49
N ASP A 848 9.82 33.61 -11.36
CA ASP A 848 9.29 33.18 -10.07
C ASP A 848 8.65 31.80 -10.21
N TYR A 849 8.89 30.90 -9.26
CA TYR A 849 8.27 29.59 -9.25
C TYR A 849 8.16 28.99 -7.85
N ASN A 850 7.18 28.13 -7.70
CA ASN A 850 7.08 27.10 -6.65
C ASN A 850 6.39 25.87 -7.26
N ASP A 851 6.17 24.83 -6.48
CA ASP A 851 5.66 23.56 -7.02
C ASP A 851 4.35 23.67 -7.81
N ARG A 852 3.55 24.68 -7.60
CA ARG A 852 2.26 24.89 -8.27
C ARG A 852 2.07 26.23 -8.95
N TYR A 853 3.13 27.01 -9.05
CA TYR A 853 3.10 28.35 -9.67
C TYR A 853 4.38 28.57 -10.43
N ILE A 854 4.28 29.08 -11.65
CA ILE A 854 5.42 29.44 -12.48
C ILE A 854 5.07 30.72 -13.21
N GLU A 855 5.98 31.67 -13.22
CA GLU A 855 5.90 32.92 -13.99
C GLU A 855 7.23 33.21 -14.68
N GLY A 856 7.17 33.67 -15.90
CA GLY A 856 8.35 34.05 -16.67
C GLY A 856 7.98 34.71 -17.98
N THR A 857 9.00 35.12 -18.71
CA THR A 857 8.86 35.83 -20.00
C THR A 857 9.39 34.94 -21.13
N ILE A 858 8.78 35.05 -22.29
CA ILE A 858 9.20 34.36 -23.51
C ILE A 858 8.89 35.22 -24.73
N THR A 859 9.73 35.15 -25.75
CA THR A 859 9.51 35.87 -27.02
C THR A 859 9.09 34.86 -28.10
N ALA A 860 7.97 35.12 -28.73
CA ALA A 860 7.41 34.33 -29.83
C ALA A 860 7.61 35.03 -31.18
N GLU A 861 7.89 34.21 -32.18
CA GLU A 861 7.92 34.66 -33.60
C GLU A 861 6.65 34.14 -34.31
N ASP A 862 6.41 34.64 -35.54
CA ASP A 862 5.27 34.19 -36.32
C ASP A 862 5.39 32.68 -36.67
N GLY A 863 4.31 31.93 -36.54
CA GLY A 863 4.28 30.48 -36.81
C GLY A 863 4.79 29.59 -35.67
N GLN A 864 5.10 30.15 -34.50
CA GLN A 864 5.59 29.39 -33.34
C GLN A 864 4.50 29.17 -32.30
N ILE A 865 4.69 28.12 -31.48
CA ILE A 865 3.93 27.82 -30.27
C ILE A 865 4.89 27.55 -29.12
N MET A 866 4.55 27.98 -27.92
CA MET A 866 5.33 27.64 -26.74
C MET A 866 5.04 26.20 -26.32
N LEU A 867 6.04 25.33 -26.39
CA LEU A 867 6.01 24.01 -25.75
C LEU A 867 6.47 24.14 -24.31
N THR A 868 5.71 23.62 -23.39
CA THR A 868 6.22 23.31 -22.03
C THR A 868 6.42 21.82 -21.89
N THR A 869 7.47 21.40 -21.20
CA THR A 869 7.64 19.99 -20.84
C THR A 869 6.87 19.61 -19.56
N ILE A 870 5.81 20.36 -19.26
CA ILE A 870 4.88 20.13 -18.14
C ILE A 870 3.74 19.24 -18.63
N PRO A 871 3.43 18.15 -17.95
CA PRO A 871 2.32 17.26 -18.30
C PRO A 871 0.98 17.99 -18.49
N SER A 872 0.27 17.63 -19.58
CA SER A 872 -1.06 18.15 -19.85
C SER A 872 -2.09 17.50 -18.93
N GLU A 873 -2.12 17.96 -17.69
CA GLU A 873 -3.06 17.52 -16.65
C GLU A 873 -4.15 18.56 -16.41
N PRO A 874 -5.39 18.13 -16.17
CA PRO A 874 -6.44 19.06 -15.74
C PRO A 874 -6.06 19.72 -14.41
N GLY A 875 -6.25 21.02 -14.31
CA GLY A 875 -5.97 21.78 -13.08
C GLY A 875 -5.03 22.97 -13.28
N TRP A 876 -4.28 23.01 -14.38
CA TRP A 876 -3.50 24.17 -14.76
C TRP A 876 -4.37 25.34 -15.26
N SER A 877 -4.18 26.51 -14.69
CA SER A 877 -4.77 27.77 -15.12
C SER A 877 -3.66 28.65 -15.68
N ILE A 878 -3.72 28.93 -16.98
CA ILE A 878 -2.69 29.62 -17.73
C ILE A 878 -3.15 31.02 -18.08
N LYS A 879 -2.26 32.00 -17.92
CA LYS A 879 -2.48 33.37 -18.34
C LYS A 879 -1.29 33.86 -19.15
N VAL A 880 -1.59 34.58 -20.22
CA VAL A 880 -0.62 35.32 -21.04
C VAL A 880 -0.95 36.80 -20.89
N ASP A 881 0.02 37.64 -20.43
CA ASP A 881 -0.17 39.03 -20.15
C ASP A 881 -1.38 39.32 -19.24
N GLY A 882 -1.59 38.47 -18.25
CA GLY A 882 -2.70 38.53 -17.29
C GLY A 882 -4.06 38.01 -17.79
N LYS A 883 -4.19 37.69 -19.09
CA LYS A 883 -5.43 37.17 -19.69
C LYS A 883 -5.40 35.62 -19.70
N LYS A 884 -6.54 35.01 -19.36
CA LYS A 884 -6.67 33.53 -19.41
C LYS A 884 -6.55 33.05 -20.84
N VAL A 885 -5.74 32.03 -21.06
CA VAL A 885 -5.55 31.32 -22.33
C VAL A 885 -5.86 29.85 -22.12
N GLU A 886 -6.53 29.23 -23.06
CA GLU A 886 -6.76 27.78 -23.06
C GLU A 886 -5.55 27.09 -23.72
N PRO A 887 -4.92 26.12 -23.06
CA PRO A 887 -3.78 25.40 -23.61
C PRO A 887 -4.18 24.45 -24.73
N VAL A 888 -3.22 24.12 -25.56
CA VAL A 888 -3.29 23.03 -26.56
C VAL A 888 -2.47 21.85 -26.04
N GLU A 889 -2.97 20.64 -26.21
CA GLU A 889 -2.19 19.44 -25.90
C GLU A 889 -1.22 19.14 -27.05
N ILE A 890 0.09 19.15 -26.78
CA ILE A 890 1.16 18.82 -27.72
C ILE A 890 1.69 17.42 -27.42
N LEU A 891 1.99 16.65 -28.47
CA LEU A 891 2.54 15.27 -28.39
C LEU A 891 1.67 14.34 -27.54
N LYS A 892 0.38 14.64 -27.35
CA LYS A 892 -0.54 13.95 -26.44
C LYS A 892 -0.03 13.84 -25.00
N ALA A 893 0.91 14.65 -24.58
CA ALA A 893 1.58 14.59 -23.28
C ALA A 893 1.72 15.94 -22.58
N PHE A 894 2.03 17.00 -23.32
CA PHE A 894 2.47 18.28 -22.76
C PHE A 894 1.52 19.43 -23.03
N ILE A 895 1.69 20.49 -22.23
CA ILE A 895 0.98 21.76 -22.37
C ILE A 895 1.69 22.60 -23.43
N GLY A 896 0.97 22.94 -24.50
CA GLY A 896 1.32 23.96 -25.47
C GLY A 896 0.53 25.24 -25.21
N ILE A 897 1.19 26.41 -25.36
CA ILE A 897 0.57 27.71 -25.15
C ILE A 897 0.69 28.52 -26.43
N PRO A 898 -0.44 28.79 -27.12
CA PRO A 898 -0.44 29.66 -28.29
C PRO A 898 -0.07 31.08 -27.88
N LEU A 899 0.88 31.68 -28.59
CA LEU A 899 1.33 33.06 -28.39
C LEU A 899 1.29 33.82 -29.70
N GLU A 900 0.93 35.12 -29.67
CA GLU A 900 1.10 36.02 -30.79
C GLU A 900 2.59 36.43 -30.90
N PRO A 901 3.08 36.92 -32.06
CA PRO A 901 4.45 37.41 -32.15
C PRO A 901 4.73 38.55 -31.18
N GLY A 902 5.84 38.43 -30.42
CA GLY A 902 6.23 39.41 -29.42
C GLY A 902 6.70 38.77 -28.10
N THR A 903 7.06 39.63 -27.14
CA THR A 903 7.47 39.17 -25.80
C THR A 903 6.26 39.15 -24.87
N HIS A 904 6.01 38.02 -24.23
CA HIS A 904 4.86 37.76 -23.36
C HIS A 904 5.28 37.36 -21.96
N THR A 905 4.48 37.73 -20.97
CA THR A 905 4.55 37.17 -19.62
C THR A 905 3.57 36.00 -19.50
N VAL A 906 4.09 34.81 -19.27
CA VAL A 906 3.29 33.59 -19.09
C VAL A 906 3.26 33.22 -17.61
N THR A 907 2.04 33.03 -17.08
CA THR A 907 1.82 32.61 -15.68
C THR A 907 1.01 31.31 -15.68
N MET A 908 1.48 30.31 -14.99
CA MET A 908 0.82 29.00 -14.80
C MET A 908 0.54 28.75 -13.32
N LYS A 909 -0.67 28.31 -12.97
CA LYS A 909 -1.05 27.98 -11.59
C LYS A 909 -1.87 26.69 -11.54
N TYR A 910 -1.41 25.74 -10.71
CA TYR A 910 -2.07 24.45 -10.53
C TYR A 910 -3.04 24.45 -9.36
N THR A 911 -4.21 23.83 -9.55
CA THR A 911 -5.18 23.50 -8.50
C THR A 911 -5.87 22.18 -8.88
N PRO A 912 -5.85 21.14 -8.00
CA PRO A 912 -6.44 19.85 -8.33
C PRO A 912 -7.92 19.99 -8.70
N PRO A 913 -8.38 19.36 -9.79
CA PRO A 913 -9.78 19.41 -10.19
C PRO A 913 -10.71 18.89 -9.10
N GLY A 914 -11.80 19.62 -8.86
CA GLY A 914 -12.78 19.26 -7.82
C GLY A 914 -12.40 19.61 -6.39
N PHE A 915 -11.15 20.00 -6.09
CA PHE A 915 -10.71 20.33 -4.73
C PHE A 915 -11.53 21.47 -4.10
N ASN A 916 -11.68 22.60 -4.78
CA ASN A 916 -12.43 23.75 -4.27
C ASN A 916 -13.92 23.39 -4.02
N LEU A 917 -14.55 22.65 -4.94
CA LEU A 917 -15.91 22.16 -4.74
C LEU A 917 -15.98 21.20 -3.54
N GLY A 918 -15.01 20.32 -3.40
CA GLY A 918 -14.89 19.40 -2.28
C GLY A 918 -14.75 20.11 -0.94
N VAL A 919 -14.00 21.21 -0.86
CA VAL A 919 -13.89 22.05 0.35
C VAL A 919 -15.22 22.71 0.69
N VAL A 920 -15.93 23.24 -0.29
CA VAL A 920 -17.27 23.82 -0.06
C VAL A 920 -18.23 22.77 0.48
N THR A 921 -18.26 21.57 -0.12
CA THR A 921 -19.12 20.47 0.33
C THR A 921 -18.73 19.95 1.72
N LEU A 922 -17.42 19.92 2.06
CA LEU A 922 -16.93 19.60 3.40
C LEU A 922 -17.50 20.57 4.45
N ILE A 923 -17.41 21.88 4.19
CA ILE A 923 -17.92 22.91 5.10
C ILE A 923 -19.44 22.73 5.32
N LEU A 924 -20.19 22.50 4.23
CA LEU A 924 -21.63 22.23 4.30
C LEU A 924 -21.92 20.93 5.07
N GLY A 925 -21.14 19.87 4.80
CA GLY A 925 -21.26 18.57 5.50
C GLY A 925 -21.04 18.72 7.00
N ILE A 926 -20.00 19.44 7.42
CA ILE A 926 -19.72 19.74 8.84
C ILE A 926 -20.88 20.53 9.46
N ALA A 927 -21.39 21.55 8.77
CA ALA A 927 -22.54 22.32 9.26
C ALA A 927 -23.78 21.43 9.47
N ILE A 928 -24.06 20.51 8.55
CA ILE A 928 -25.15 19.53 8.67
C ILE A 928 -24.92 18.59 9.84
N ILE A 929 -23.70 18.09 10.06
CA ILE A 929 -23.34 17.24 11.22
C ILE A 929 -23.60 17.98 12.51
N VAL A 930 -23.20 19.24 12.63
CA VAL A 930 -23.45 20.07 13.81
C VAL A 930 -24.97 20.23 14.05
N LEU A 931 -25.74 20.49 13.00
CA LEU A 931 -27.22 20.59 13.11
C LEU A 931 -27.85 19.25 13.53
N ILE A 932 -27.41 18.12 13.01
CA ILE A 932 -27.85 16.78 13.44
C ILE A 932 -27.53 16.57 14.90
N TYR A 933 -26.33 16.93 15.36
CA TYR A 933 -25.93 16.83 16.75
C TYR A 933 -26.88 17.63 17.66
N LEU A 934 -27.06 18.92 17.38
CA LEU A 934 -27.84 19.83 18.22
C LEU A 934 -29.33 19.47 18.24
N LYS A 935 -29.92 19.12 17.09
CA LYS A 935 -31.37 18.86 16.96
C LYS A 935 -31.78 17.44 17.31
N SER A 936 -30.94 16.45 17.16
CA SER A 936 -31.25 15.02 17.28
C SER A 936 -30.37 14.30 18.29
N ASP A 937 -29.09 14.12 17.98
CA ASP A 937 -28.23 13.19 18.71
C ASP A 937 -27.98 13.62 20.15
N LYS A 938 -27.83 14.92 20.43
CA LYS A 938 -27.69 15.45 21.79
C LYS A 938 -28.89 15.10 22.69
N LYS A 939 -30.13 15.20 22.16
CA LYS A 939 -31.32 14.81 22.88
C LYS A 939 -31.39 13.32 23.14
N ILE A 940 -31.07 12.50 22.14
CA ILE A 940 -31.02 11.04 22.25
C ILE A 940 -29.99 10.62 23.30
N ILE A 941 -28.79 11.19 23.26
CA ILE A 941 -27.71 10.91 24.23
C ILE A 941 -28.16 11.25 25.64
N ALA A 942 -28.80 12.41 25.85
CA ALA A 942 -29.31 12.82 27.15
C ALA A 942 -30.41 11.88 27.67
N GLN A 943 -31.33 11.46 26.80
CA GLN A 943 -32.40 10.50 27.16
C GLN A 943 -31.82 9.12 27.51
N LEU A 944 -30.85 8.63 26.77
CA LEU A 944 -30.17 7.35 27.04
C LEU A 944 -29.40 7.42 28.38
N ALA A 945 -28.73 8.52 28.67
CA ALA A 945 -28.01 8.72 29.93
C ALA A 945 -28.97 8.76 31.14
N GLU A 946 -30.12 9.41 31.00
CA GLU A 946 -31.14 9.42 32.03
C GLU A 946 -31.77 8.04 32.27
N GLN A 947 -32.03 7.28 31.19
CA GLN A 947 -32.51 5.91 31.28
C GLN A 947 -31.49 4.99 31.96
N GLN A 948 -30.20 5.14 31.62
CA GLN A 948 -29.15 4.39 32.25
C GLN A 948 -29.04 4.70 33.73
N LYS A 949 -29.08 5.96 34.11
CA LYS A 949 -29.07 6.39 35.52
C LYS A 949 -30.25 5.80 36.32
N LYS A 950 -31.47 5.85 35.78
CA LYS A 950 -32.65 5.22 36.39
C LYS A 950 -32.48 3.71 36.58
N LEU A 951 -31.90 3.03 35.57
CA LEU A 951 -31.62 1.59 35.63
C LEU A 951 -30.57 1.25 36.70
N GLU A 952 -29.54 2.06 36.82
CA GLU A 952 -28.50 1.92 37.86
C GLU A 952 -29.09 2.15 39.26
N GLU A 953 -29.95 3.14 39.44
CA GLU A 953 -30.66 3.40 40.69
C GLU A 953 -31.59 2.24 41.06
N GLU A 954 -32.32 1.67 40.09
CA GLU A 954 -33.18 0.49 40.31
C GLU A 954 -32.35 -0.74 40.69
N GLN A 955 -31.19 -0.96 40.02
CA GLN A 955 -30.27 -2.04 40.34
C GLN A 955 -29.67 -1.89 41.74
N GLN A 956 -29.26 -0.68 42.11
CA GLN A 956 -28.77 -0.38 43.46
C GLN A 956 -29.84 -0.63 44.52
N LYS A 957 -31.10 -0.19 44.30
CA LYS A 957 -32.25 -0.46 45.18
C LYS A 957 -32.54 -1.96 45.32
N ALA A 958 -32.46 -2.70 44.19
CA ALA A 958 -32.60 -4.16 44.17
C ALA A 958 -31.50 -4.89 44.94
N GLN A 959 -30.24 -4.42 44.77
CA GLN A 959 -29.08 -4.96 45.51
C GLN A 959 -29.18 -4.67 47.01
N LYS A 960 -29.62 -3.44 47.38
CA LYS A 960 -29.82 -3.10 48.78
C LYS A 960 -30.92 -3.96 49.42
N LYS A 961 -32.07 -4.18 48.73
CA LYS A 961 -33.13 -5.10 49.17
C LYS A 961 -32.65 -6.54 49.24
N ALA A 962 -31.77 -7.00 48.33
CA ALA A 962 -31.19 -8.34 48.34
C ALA A 962 -30.23 -8.49 49.56
N LYS A 963 -29.36 -7.49 49.81
CA LYS A 963 -28.50 -7.48 51.01
C LYS A 963 -29.30 -7.44 52.32
N GLU A 964 -30.37 -6.67 52.41
CA GLU A 964 -31.26 -6.65 53.56
C GLU A 964 -31.97 -8.00 53.78
N LYS A 965 -32.38 -8.69 52.69
CA LYS A 965 -32.95 -10.05 52.78
C LYS A 965 -31.89 -11.08 53.24
N VAL A 966 -30.66 -11.00 52.71
CA VAL A 966 -29.56 -11.87 53.13
C VAL A 966 -29.20 -11.61 54.60
N ASN A 967 -29.10 -10.35 54.99
CA ASN A 967 -28.81 -9.98 56.40
C ASN A 967 -29.93 -10.41 57.37
N LYS A 968 -31.21 -10.36 56.94
CA LYS A 968 -32.33 -10.91 57.70
C LYS A 968 -32.29 -12.43 57.79
N LEU A 969 -31.87 -13.12 56.73
CA LEU A 969 -31.64 -14.58 56.71
C LEU A 969 -30.46 -14.98 57.60
N ILE A 970 -29.37 -14.20 57.59
CA ILE A 970 -28.20 -14.42 58.43
C ILE A 970 -28.58 -14.16 59.91
N LYS A 971 -29.29 -13.10 60.19
CA LYS A 971 -29.81 -12.83 61.56
C LYS A 971 -30.79 -13.92 62.04
N SER A 972 -31.64 -14.44 61.20
CA SER A 972 -32.54 -15.56 61.54
C SER A 972 -31.82 -16.89 61.73
N LYS A 973 -30.77 -17.14 60.92
CA LYS A 973 -29.90 -18.36 61.08
C LYS A 973 -28.89 -18.16 62.17
N GLY A 974 -28.39 -16.93 62.44
CA GLY A 974 -27.49 -16.58 63.53
C GLY A 974 -28.16 -16.64 64.88
N ALA A 975 -29.46 -16.39 64.96
CA ALA A 975 -30.22 -16.61 66.19
C ALA A 975 -30.39 -18.11 66.55
N VAL A 976 -30.25 -18.99 65.56
CA VAL A 976 -30.22 -20.45 65.75
C VAL A 976 -28.82 -20.94 66.03
N ALA A 977 -27.79 -20.26 65.52
CA ALA A 977 -26.38 -20.61 65.77
C ALA A 977 -25.80 -20.07 67.10
N ASN A 978 -26.32 -18.99 67.64
CA ASN A 978 -25.91 -18.45 68.92
C ASN A 978 -26.42 -19.29 70.12
N ILE A 979 -27.37 -20.24 69.92
CA ILE A 979 -27.75 -21.22 70.92
C ILE A 979 -26.71 -22.37 71.05
N ASP A 980 -25.94 -22.61 69.98
CA ASP A 980 -24.89 -23.62 69.99
C ASP A 980 -23.46 -23.09 70.27
N ILE A 981 -23.21 -21.76 70.11
CA ILE A 981 -21.89 -21.17 70.39
C ILE A 981 -21.72 -20.80 71.86
N GLU A 982 -22.80 -20.48 72.63
CA GLU A 982 -22.70 -20.29 74.07
C GLU A 982 -22.40 -21.58 74.86
N LYS A 983 -22.34 -22.74 74.21
CA LYS A 983 -21.90 -24.00 74.81
C LYS A 983 -20.48 -24.41 74.43
N MET A 984 -19.77 -23.66 73.58
CA MET A 984 -18.44 -23.96 73.14
C MET A 984 -17.32 -22.98 73.63
N ASP A 985 -17.69 -21.78 74.15
CA ASP A 985 -16.77 -20.76 74.53
C ASP A 985 -16.33 -20.83 76.00
N ASN A 986 -16.55 -21.94 76.70
CA ASN A 986 -16.10 -22.17 78.07
C ASN A 986 -15.15 -23.37 78.22
N LYS A 987 -14.21 -23.53 77.32
CA LYS A 987 -13.00 -24.34 77.53
C LYS A 987 -11.85 -23.82 76.71
N ASP A 988 -10.81 -23.50 77.47
CA ASP A 988 -9.43 -23.21 77.02
C ASP A 988 -9.04 -21.73 76.91
N ASP A 989 -9.01 -21.11 78.09
CA ASP A 989 -8.00 -20.10 78.42
C ASP A 989 -7.04 -20.77 79.41
N ASN A 990 -5.86 -21.15 78.97
CA ASN A 990 -4.58 -21.18 79.69
C ASN A 990 -3.46 -21.88 78.88
N SER A 991 -2.47 -21.15 78.64
CA SER A 991 -1.02 -21.44 78.77
C SER A 991 -0.17 -21.13 77.55
N GLU A 992 0.47 -19.98 77.62
CA GLU A 992 1.93 -19.89 77.71
C GLU A 992 2.76 -20.36 76.46
N ASN A 993 3.33 -19.36 75.83
CA ASN A 993 4.57 -19.42 75.09
C ASN A 993 5.79 -19.93 75.98
N PRO A 994 6.75 -20.71 75.54
CA PRO A 994 7.99 -20.09 75.19
C PRO A 994 8.80 -20.77 74.03
N GLU A 995 9.54 -19.90 73.33
CA GLU A 995 10.91 -19.98 72.79
C GLU A 995 11.65 -21.31 72.46
N ASN A 996 12.21 -21.25 71.25
CA ASN A 996 13.57 -21.66 70.85
C ASN A 996 14.01 -23.13 70.90
N LYS A 997 14.37 -23.70 69.84
CA LYS A 997 15.73 -24.06 69.37
C LYS A 997 15.71 -25.10 68.23
N ASN A 998 16.49 -24.74 67.23
CA ASN A 998 17.41 -25.57 66.42
C ASN A 998 17.36 -27.10 66.53
N ASP A 999 17.33 -27.79 65.45
CA ASP A 999 18.45 -28.47 64.79
C ASP A 999 18.01 -29.56 63.83
N SER A 1000 18.52 -29.44 62.61
CA SER A 1000 19.14 -30.47 61.76
C SER A 1000 18.50 -31.86 61.52
N GLU A 1001 18.63 -32.17 60.24
CA GLU A 1001 18.85 -33.49 59.62
C GLU A 1001 17.68 -34.50 59.55
N LYS A 1002 17.13 -34.64 58.46
CA LYS A 1002 17.38 -35.63 57.40
C LYS A 1002 16.40 -35.36 56.19
#